data_8b71104b529a15f1ff8fd62038ad602b
#
_entry.id   8b71104b529a15f1ff8fd62038ad602b
#
_cell.length_a   1.000
_cell.length_b   1.000
_cell.length_c   1.000
_cell.angle_alpha   90.00
_cell.angle_beta   90.00
_cell.angle_gamma   90.00
#
_symmetry.space_group_name_H-M   'P 1'
#
loop_
_entity.id
_entity.type
_entity.pdbx_description
1 polymer ?
#
loop_
_entity_poly.entity_id
_entity_poly.type
_entity_poly.pdbx_seq_one_letter_code
_entity_poly.pdbx_strand_id
1 'polypeptide(L)'
;MEKIFGGEIQYFRLEDRYWEKVVEKLKESGLNFVSTYIPWGIHEIKKGIFDFEGRKSQKTNLIKFLEIVKKYELKIAVRPGPFICNEFLYGGYPERIVKENPEIFVLDYQNRHTKGYWIPKKEGSQPSYLHPKYLEECETWLSAVSEVIKPYLSINGGPIEMINLDNEVSYITMDSMFDSDYNECMVGKDGYYYKFLKNKYKDVVNLPKVPFYNVKEFEDIQAPRNLVEVEKNLIYYFDWIEFKEWVMAEYLKRLREIYEKNGIKGVTFYTNLNPHRPEGVPTNPKKFEDAVKGIVGYDFYRNPFLSFSGYVSMARVLRYLESVLKFTWSAEFMAGWWFEDISKCWLTYEHHKFMSLSAISNGCKGIFYFMFHDRETWGGSPVSDKGHIRSVYYGIKDFLSIVNKFEDWENLKINYDKIGLIYYRPYHWHTYLGDPSPCNDNSIYVGQPVINGLKAGLLTKEYEGIFRLLLLAGYSPRIVDIIDSSKKIKDCKVLIFTTGTFLDKKTEKLLIDFVKNGGVLVTGPFIPEFTPEGEKIVQIKNILNIKFSSKIDKLETDKISLNQFFLDNYNENFFKVGNLPVLNIIRYGKGKIYFLRGLIGQSEPLDEPEGNINLIHQILKRENINPFIEVKLKPIEYTLGTEKGLEKYYEKRNLIIHSTLTDGKNIYLFLHNLFNRSIDCEIKFRDKFKKIINFETGEEIRIENKKINLNIDCKSCLILKLL
;
A
#
# COMPACT_ATOMS: atom_id res chain seq x y z
N MET A 1 -3.56 20.62 -6.49
CA MET A 1 -2.54 19.98 -7.39
C MET A 1 -3.27 19.56 -8.64
N GLU A 2 -2.76 19.90 -9.81
CA GLU A 2 -3.35 19.55 -11.11
C GLU A 2 -3.61 18.03 -11.25
N LYS A 3 -4.49 17.63 -12.17
CA LYS A 3 -4.73 16.23 -12.49
C LYS A 3 -3.45 15.59 -13.03
N ILE A 4 -2.97 14.49 -12.40
CA ILE A 4 -1.75 13.78 -12.77
C ILE A 4 -2.15 12.43 -13.38
N PHE A 5 -2.29 12.38 -14.71
CA PHE A 5 -2.60 11.16 -15.43
C PHE A 5 -1.60 10.97 -16.58
N GLY A 6 -0.88 9.87 -16.56
CA GLY A 6 0.20 9.64 -17.51
C GLY A 6 0.33 8.18 -17.94
N GLY A 7 1.30 7.95 -18.79
CA GLY A 7 1.67 6.61 -19.24
C GLY A 7 3.18 6.47 -19.40
N GLU A 8 3.70 5.31 -19.08
CA GLU A 8 5.11 4.99 -19.21
C GLU A 8 5.47 4.72 -20.67
N ILE A 9 6.39 5.52 -21.24
CA ILE A 9 6.98 5.31 -22.56
C ILE A 9 8.48 5.16 -22.41
N GLN A 10 9.01 4.00 -22.76
CA GLN A 10 10.43 3.67 -22.65
C GLN A 10 11.10 3.85 -24.02
N TYR A 11 11.56 5.09 -24.33
CA TYR A 11 12.18 5.43 -25.61
C TYR A 11 13.33 4.49 -25.99
N PHE A 12 14.13 4.03 -25.02
CA PHE A 12 15.26 3.13 -25.22
C PHE A 12 14.88 1.70 -25.62
N ARG A 13 13.59 1.33 -25.55
CA ARG A 13 13.02 0.04 -25.96
C ARG A 13 12.19 0.11 -27.23
N LEU A 14 11.88 1.31 -27.71
CA LEU A 14 11.18 1.53 -28.96
C LEU A 14 12.17 1.89 -30.07
N GLU A 15 11.89 1.50 -31.30
CA GLU A 15 12.57 2.09 -32.47
C GLU A 15 12.17 3.58 -32.57
N ASP A 16 13.13 4.45 -32.79
CA ASP A 16 12.95 5.90 -32.76
C ASP A 16 11.93 6.44 -33.78
N ARG A 17 11.72 5.71 -34.88
CA ARG A 17 10.69 6.03 -35.91
C ARG A 17 9.25 5.90 -35.35
N TYR A 18 9.03 5.21 -34.23
CA TYR A 18 7.72 5.07 -33.62
C TYR A 18 7.51 5.96 -32.39
N TRP A 19 8.53 6.66 -31.89
CA TRP A 19 8.44 7.51 -30.71
C TRP A 19 7.33 8.55 -30.84
N GLU A 20 7.34 9.30 -31.94
CA GLU A 20 6.35 10.35 -32.17
C GLU A 20 4.93 9.81 -32.23
N LYS A 21 4.71 8.69 -32.94
CA LYS A 21 3.40 8.04 -33.01
C LYS A 21 2.87 7.55 -31.68
N VAL A 22 3.74 6.98 -30.82
CA VAL A 22 3.33 6.50 -29.49
C VAL A 22 3.00 7.68 -28.56
N VAL A 23 3.80 8.74 -28.60
CA VAL A 23 3.55 9.99 -27.86
C VAL A 23 2.25 10.66 -28.31
N GLU A 24 1.99 10.72 -29.63
CA GLU A 24 0.72 11.21 -30.19
C GLU A 24 -0.48 10.42 -29.64
N LYS A 25 -0.41 9.08 -29.64
CA LYS A 25 -1.48 8.24 -29.10
C LYS A 25 -1.69 8.45 -27.60
N LEU A 26 -0.63 8.72 -26.82
CA LEU A 26 -0.77 9.09 -25.42
C LEU A 26 -1.54 10.42 -25.28
N LYS A 27 -1.20 11.45 -26.05
CA LYS A 27 -1.93 12.74 -26.05
C LYS A 27 -3.39 12.55 -26.44
N GLU A 28 -3.68 11.79 -27.49
CA GLU A 28 -5.04 11.51 -27.98
C GLU A 28 -5.91 10.73 -26.98
N SER A 29 -5.29 9.95 -26.07
CA SER A 29 -6.00 9.25 -25.01
C SER A 29 -6.54 10.18 -23.93
N GLY A 30 -6.04 11.42 -23.85
CA GLY A 30 -6.37 12.41 -22.83
C GLY A 30 -5.40 12.42 -21.64
N LEU A 31 -4.37 11.58 -21.67
CA LEU A 31 -3.27 11.62 -20.70
C LEU A 31 -2.46 12.90 -20.87
N ASN A 32 -1.97 13.47 -19.77
CA ASN A 32 -1.22 14.74 -19.77
C ASN A 32 0.24 14.59 -19.36
N PHE A 33 0.66 13.40 -18.94
CA PHE A 33 2.05 13.09 -18.58
C PHE A 33 2.61 11.91 -19.39
N VAL A 34 3.89 12.02 -19.74
CA VAL A 34 4.75 10.89 -20.11
C VAL A 34 5.62 10.57 -18.91
N SER A 35 5.63 9.33 -18.44
CA SER A 35 6.64 8.81 -17.52
C SER A 35 7.71 8.10 -18.36
N THR A 36 8.99 8.24 -18.00
CA THR A 36 10.06 7.52 -18.70
C THR A 36 11.28 7.32 -17.82
N TYR A 37 11.86 6.11 -17.85
CA TYR A 37 13.17 5.86 -17.26
C TYR A 37 14.30 6.45 -18.10
N ILE A 38 15.39 6.79 -17.42
CA ILE A 38 16.69 7.13 -18.02
C ILE A 38 17.70 6.12 -17.48
N PRO A 39 17.92 4.97 -18.17
CA PRO A 39 18.74 3.89 -17.62
C PRO A 39 20.22 4.22 -17.58
N TRP A 40 20.83 4.21 -16.40
CA TRP A 40 22.26 4.47 -16.22
C TRP A 40 23.13 3.55 -17.09
N GLY A 41 22.89 2.23 -17.05
CA GLY A 41 23.67 1.25 -17.81
C GLY A 41 23.56 1.35 -19.34
N ILE A 42 22.58 2.11 -19.88
CA ILE A 42 22.47 2.41 -21.31
C ILE A 42 23.26 3.66 -21.65
N HIS A 43 23.15 4.70 -20.82
CA HIS A 43 23.72 6.02 -21.10
C HIS A 43 25.20 6.13 -20.78
N GLU A 44 25.72 5.39 -19.83
CA GLU A 44 27.15 5.34 -19.55
C GLU A 44 27.89 4.44 -20.56
N ILE A 45 28.43 5.03 -21.60
CA ILE A 45 29.15 4.33 -22.68
C ILE A 45 30.56 3.87 -22.29
N LYS A 46 31.14 4.50 -21.28
CA LYS A 46 32.39 4.20 -20.63
C LYS A 46 32.36 4.88 -19.26
N LYS A 47 33.08 4.38 -18.27
CA LYS A 47 33.14 4.95 -16.90
C LYS A 47 33.24 6.47 -16.91
N GLY A 48 32.23 7.14 -16.41
CA GLY A 48 32.12 8.61 -16.32
C GLY A 48 31.91 9.33 -17.67
N ILE A 49 31.68 8.60 -18.78
CA ILE A 49 31.40 9.17 -20.08
C ILE A 49 29.98 8.76 -20.50
N PHE A 50 29.12 9.75 -20.68
CA PHE A 50 27.69 9.56 -20.94
C PHE A 50 27.32 10.03 -22.36
N ASP A 51 26.32 9.36 -22.95
CA ASP A 51 25.72 9.75 -24.22
C ASP A 51 24.22 9.97 -24.04
N PHE A 52 23.74 11.18 -24.29
CA PHE A 52 22.33 11.55 -24.25
C PHE A 52 21.81 12.08 -25.59
N GLU A 53 22.67 12.11 -26.60
CA GLU A 53 22.38 12.64 -27.92
C GLU A 53 22.22 11.56 -28.99
N GLY A 54 22.39 10.30 -28.66
CA GLY A 54 22.27 9.18 -29.59
C GLY A 54 23.50 8.99 -30.50
N ARG A 55 24.68 9.47 -30.07
CA ARG A 55 25.91 9.32 -30.84
C ARG A 55 26.33 7.88 -31.02
N LYS A 56 26.08 7.04 -29.99
CA LYS A 56 26.41 5.61 -30.01
C LYS A 56 25.22 4.75 -30.49
N SER A 57 24.01 5.12 -30.10
CA SER A 57 22.79 4.36 -30.40
C SER A 57 21.57 5.26 -30.29
N GLN A 58 20.54 5.01 -31.10
CA GLN A 58 19.24 5.68 -30.93
C GLN A 58 18.69 5.53 -29.46
N LYS A 59 19.01 4.42 -28.76
CA LYS A 59 18.61 4.16 -27.39
C LYS A 59 19.15 5.16 -26.36
N THR A 60 20.22 5.87 -26.69
CA THR A 60 20.83 6.91 -25.84
C THR A 60 20.34 8.33 -26.19
N ASN A 61 19.45 8.50 -27.19
CA ASN A 61 19.01 9.83 -27.63
C ASN A 61 17.86 10.37 -26.80
N LEU A 62 18.12 10.67 -25.51
CA LEU A 62 17.16 11.27 -24.58
C LEU A 62 16.69 12.65 -25.09
N ILE A 63 17.61 13.46 -25.57
CA ILE A 63 17.31 14.84 -26.04
C ILE A 63 16.24 14.83 -27.11
N LYS A 64 16.37 14.00 -28.14
CA LYS A 64 15.36 13.85 -29.21
C LYS A 64 13.99 13.46 -28.64
N PHE A 65 13.98 12.56 -27.68
CA PHE A 65 12.73 12.11 -27.03
C PHE A 65 12.06 13.26 -26.24
N LEU A 66 12.84 14.03 -25.48
CA LEU A 66 12.31 15.19 -24.72
C LEU A 66 11.72 16.24 -25.68
N GLU A 67 12.37 16.52 -26.83
CA GLU A 67 11.85 17.46 -27.84
C GLU A 67 10.55 16.95 -28.48
N ILE A 68 10.41 15.64 -28.73
CA ILE A 68 9.15 15.06 -29.22
C ILE A 68 8.05 15.28 -28.23
N VAL A 69 8.26 14.97 -26.92
CA VAL A 69 7.22 15.14 -25.90
C VAL A 69 6.85 16.63 -25.75
N LYS A 70 7.82 17.53 -25.77
CA LYS A 70 7.61 18.99 -25.75
C LYS A 70 6.75 19.46 -26.92
N LYS A 71 7.01 18.96 -28.15
CA LYS A 71 6.23 19.26 -29.37
C LYS A 71 4.74 18.97 -29.20
N TYR A 72 4.40 17.90 -28.46
CA TYR A 72 3.01 17.50 -28.18
C TYR A 72 2.42 18.19 -26.92
N GLU A 73 3.13 19.15 -26.33
CA GLU A 73 2.69 19.88 -25.13
C GLU A 73 2.29 18.94 -23.99
N LEU A 74 3.03 17.85 -23.82
CA LEU A 74 2.89 16.91 -22.71
C LEU A 74 3.93 17.23 -21.64
N LYS A 75 3.59 16.91 -20.39
CA LYS A 75 4.50 16.97 -19.26
C LYS A 75 5.28 15.67 -19.13
N ILE A 76 6.47 15.72 -18.51
CA ILE A 76 7.30 14.54 -18.29
C ILE A 76 7.59 14.35 -16.80
N ALA A 77 7.50 13.09 -16.37
CA ALA A 77 8.09 12.56 -15.17
C ALA A 77 9.29 11.70 -15.55
N VAL A 78 10.51 12.17 -15.29
CA VAL A 78 11.72 11.40 -15.58
C VAL A 78 12.10 10.51 -14.40
N ARG A 79 12.65 9.32 -14.69
CA ARG A 79 13.01 8.29 -13.73
C ARG A 79 14.46 7.81 -13.94
N PRO A 80 15.48 8.60 -13.52
CA PRO A 80 16.88 8.27 -13.76
C PRO A 80 17.44 7.12 -12.92
N GLY A 81 16.68 6.62 -11.97
CA GLY A 81 17.18 5.67 -10.96
C GLY A 81 17.99 6.37 -9.88
N PRO A 82 19.04 5.74 -9.37
CA PRO A 82 20.03 4.77 -9.94
C PRO A 82 19.52 3.37 -10.26
N PHE A 83 18.65 2.79 -9.44
CA PHE A 83 18.03 1.50 -9.69
C PHE A 83 16.72 1.69 -10.45
N ILE A 84 16.50 0.91 -11.49
CA ILE A 84 15.26 0.98 -12.27
C ILE A 84 14.49 -0.33 -12.31
N CYS A 85 15.07 -1.44 -11.81
CA CYS A 85 14.52 -2.78 -11.95
C CYS A 85 14.18 -3.12 -13.40
N ASN A 86 12.94 -3.09 -13.76
CA ASN A 86 12.37 -3.04 -15.10
C ASN A 86 12.89 -4.15 -16.03
N GLU A 87 13.16 -5.33 -15.47
CA GLU A 87 13.75 -6.50 -16.12
C GLU A 87 15.05 -6.19 -16.89
N PHE A 88 15.82 -5.24 -16.38
CA PHE A 88 17.19 -5.00 -16.84
C PHE A 88 18.18 -5.89 -16.09
N LEU A 89 19.15 -6.42 -16.84
CA LEU A 89 20.32 -7.01 -16.22
C LEU A 89 20.98 -5.98 -15.30
N TYR A 90 21.41 -6.41 -14.13
CA TYR A 90 21.97 -5.55 -13.08
C TYR A 90 21.01 -4.46 -12.54
N GLY A 91 19.70 -4.60 -12.76
CA GLY A 91 18.73 -3.60 -12.27
C GLY A 91 18.84 -2.23 -12.92
N GLY A 92 19.52 -2.13 -14.07
CA GLY A 92 19.77 -0.90 -14.81
C GLY A 92 21.09 -0.21 -14.48
N TYR A 93 21.89 -0.75 -13.54
CA TYR A 93 23.26 -0.26 -13.33
C TYR A 93 24.18 -0.62 -14.48
N PRO A 94 25.24 0.16 -14.74
CA PRO A 94 26.35 -0.27 -15.58
C PRO A 94 26.98 -1.56 -15.01
N GLU A 95 27.33 -2.51 -15.87
CA GLU A 95 27.93 -3.79 -15.48
C GLU A 95 29.17 -3.60 -14.58
N ARG A 96 29.98 -2.56 -14.82
CA ARG A 96 31.14 -2.23 -14.00
C ARG A 96 30.82 -1.98 -12.53
N ILE A 97 29.67 -1.38 -12.22
CA ILE A 97 29.26 -1.13 -10.84
C ILE A 97 29.15 -2.45 -10.08
N VAL A 98 28.56 -3.46 -10.72
CA VAL A 98 28.34 -4.78 -10.13
C VAL A 98 29.63 -5.60 -10.07
N LYS A 99 30.44 -5.56 -11.14
CA LYS A 99 31.63 -6.44 -11.23
C LYS A 99 32.89 -5.89 -10.56
N GLU A 100 33.05 -4.56 -10.53
CA GLU A 100 34.27 -3.93 -10.01
C GLU A 100 34.15 -3.50 -8.55
N ASN A 101 32.95 -3.52 -7.96
CA ASN A 101 32.71 -2.99 -6.62
C ASN A 101 31.91 -3.96 -5.73
N PRO A 102 32.36 -5.20 -5.52
CA PRO A 102 31.61 -6.17 -4.73
C PRO A 102 31.35 -5.73 -3.28
N GLU A 103 32.17 -4.85 -2.74
CA GLU A 103 32.06 -4.31 -1.38
C GLU A 103 30.84 -3.43 -1.15
N ILE A 104 30.24 -2.89 -2.21
CA ILE A 104 29.06 -2.00 -2.06
C ILE A 104 27.77 -2.75 -1.80
N PHE A 105 27.73 -4.08 -2.00
CA PHE A 105 26.49 -4.83 -1.96
C PHE A 105 26.04 -5.20 -0.55
N VAL A 106 24.74 -5.34 -0.39
CA VAL A 106 24.09 -5.80 0.84
C VAL A 106 24.61 -7.17 1.25
N LEU A 107 24.88 -7.31 2.55
CA LEU A 107 25.22 -8.58 3.19
C LEU A 107 24.08 -9.05 4.09
N ASP A 108 23.91 -10.37 4.16
CA ASP A 108 22.99 -11.02 5.09
C ASP A 108 23.63 -11.15 6.50
N TYR A 109 22.88 -11.72 7.44
CA TYR A 109 23.33 -11.95 8.82
C TYR A 109 24.58 -12.83 8.97
N GLN A 110 24.96 -13.59 7.95
CA GLN A 110 26.19 -14.40 7.89
C GLN A 110 27.30 -13.72 7.09
N ASN A 111 27.14 -12.44 6.76
CA ASN A 111 28.04 -11.64 5.93
C ASN A 111 28.21 -12.20 4.51
N ARG A 112 27.18 -12.79 3.93
CA ARG A 112 27.15 -13.27 2.55
C ARG A 112 26.36 -12.30 1.70
N HIS A 113 26.71 -12.18 0.42
CA HIS A 113 25.89 -11.45 -0.55
C HIS A 113 24.52 -12.11 -0.70
N THR A 114 23.49 -11.31 -0.59
CA THR A 114 22.12 -11.76 -0.80
C THR A 114 21.83 -12.00 -2.28
N LYS A 115 20.80 -12.80 -2.58
CA LYS A 115 20.34 -12.99 -3.96
C LYS A 115 19.55 -11.77 -4.40
N GLY A 116 19.82 -11.26 -5.60
CA GLY A 116 19.08 -10.14 -6.19
C GLY A 116 18.17 -10.55 -7.31
N TYR A 117 17.16 -9.73 -7.54
CA TYR A 117 16.40 -9.72 -8.76
C TYR A 117 17.29 -9.13 -9.87
N TRP A 118 17.38 -9.79 -11.03
CA TRP A 118 18.10 -9.30 -12.21
C TRP A 118 19.61 -9.10 -12.05
N ILE A 119 20.16 -9.40 -10.88
CA ILE A 119 21.61 -9.40 -10.64
C ILE A 119 22.06 -10.85 -10.48
N PRO A 120 23.07 -11.32 -11.20
CA PRO A 120 23.58 -12.69 -11.09
C PRO A 120 23.97 -13.03 -9.67
N LYS A 121 23.60 -14.23 -9.18
CA LYS A 121 23.75 -14.68 -7.79
C LYS A 121 25.18 -14.57 -7.22
N LYS A 122 26.19 -14.54 -8.08
CA LYS A 122 27.61 -14.49 -7.67
C LYS A 122 28.14 -13.06 -7.50
N GLU A 123 27.38 -12.05 -7.94
CA GLU A 123 27.84 -10.66 -8.07
C GLU A 123 27.12 -9.71 -7.12
N GLY A 124 26.36 -10.26 -6.14
CA GLY A 124 25.58 -9.46 -5.21
C GLY A 124 24.13 -9.23 -5.69
N SER A 125 23.34 -8.52 -4.88
CA SER A 125 21.93 -8.32 -5.17
C SER A 125 21.58 -6.86 -5.39
N GLN A 126 21.82 -6.06 -4.38
CA GLN A 126 21.42 -4.67 -4.27
C GLN A 126 22.53 -3.92 -3.56
N PRO A 127 22.91 -2.72 -4.00
CA PRO A 127 23.83 -1.88 -3.26
C PRO A 127 23.29 -1.55 -1.86
N SER A 128 24.20 -1.55 -0.89
CA SER A 128 23.93 -0.98 0.42
C SER A 128 23.70 0.52 0.26
N TYR A 129 22.50 0.98 0.55
CA TYR A 129 22.01 2.31 0.16
C TYR A 129 22.86 3.49 0.61
N LEU A 130 23.50 3.40 1.78
CA LEU A 130 24.35 4.46 2.32
C LEU A 130 25.84 4.17 2.20
N HIS A 131 26.24 3.15 1.40
CA HIS A 131 27.66 2.87 1.17
C HIS A 131 28.33 4.08 0.48
N PRO A 132 29.44 4.65 1.04
CA PRO A 132 30.04 5.89 0.52
C PRO A 132 30.40 5.81 -0.95
N LYS A 133 31.01 4.73 -1.40
CA LYS A 133 31.40 4.51 -2.79
C LYS A 133 30.19 4.41 -3.72
N TYR A 134 29.10 3.80 -3.28
CA TYR A 134 27.88 3.75 -4.06
C TYR A 134 27.25 5.14 -4.22
N LEU A 135 27.21 5.94 -3.14
CA LEU A 135 26.73 7.32 -3.20
C LEU A 135 27.57 8.21 -4.08
N GLU A 136 28.90 8.04 -4.11
CA GLU A 136 29.81 8.73 -5.03
C GLU A 136 29.52 8.41 -6.50
N GLU A 137 29.29 7.15 -6.82
CA GLU A 137 28.89 6.72 -8.15
C GLU A 137 27.51 7.28 -8.53
N CYS A 138 26.55 7.28 -7.59
CA CYS A 138 25.23 7.92 -7.77
C CYS A 138 25.38 9.43 -8.04
N GLU A 139 26.23 10.14 -7.30
CA GLU A 139 26.49 11.57 -7.49
C GLU A 139 27.02 11.83 -8.90
N THR A 140 27.97 11.02 -9.39
CA THR A 140 28.51 11.13 -10.75
C THR A 140 27.41 10.97 -11.80
N TRP A 141 26.58 9.93 -11.68
CA TRP A 141 25.46 9.67 -12.59
C TRP A 141 24.43 10.78 -12.58
N LEU A 142 23.91 11.11 -11.39
CA LEU A 142 22.82 12.08 -11.25
C LEU A 142 23.26 13.50 -11.58
N SER A 143 24.55 13.83 -11.42
CA SER A 143 25.10 15.12 -11.87
C SER A 143 25.09 15.22 -13.40
N ALA A 144 25.52 14.16 -14.10
CA ALA A 144 25.48 14.12 -15.57
C ALA A 144 24.04 14.21 -16.09
N VAL A 145 23.11 13.49 -15.48
CA VAL A 145 21.67 13.61 -15.82
C VAL A 145 21.16 15.02 -15.57
N SER A 146 21.50 15.61 -14.42
CA SER A 146 21.05 16.97 -14.05
C SER A 146 21.47 18.02 -15.07
N GLU A 147 22.70 17.94 -15.58
CA GLU A 147 23.21 18.84 -16.59
C GLU A 147 22.36 18.80 -17.87
N VAL A 148 21.98 17.60 -18.31
CA VAL A 148 21.22 17.41 -19.55
C VAL A 148 19.75 17.78 -19.38
N ILE A 149 19.11 17.42 -18.25
CA ILE A 149 17.68 17.67 -18.05
C ILE A 149 17.36 19.11 -17.62
N LYS A 150 18.32 19.84 -17.05
CA LYS A 150 18.12 21.21 -16.53
C LYS A 150 17.52 22.19 -17.54
N PRO A 151 17.92 22.23 -18.83
CA PRO A 151 17.25 23.06 -19.81
C PRO A 151 15.81 22.70 -20.11
N TYR A 152 15.44 21.45 -19.83
CA TYR A 152 14.11 20.88 -20.08
C TYR A 152 13.17 20.92 -18.88
N LEU A 153 13.56 21.52 -17.75
CA LEU A 153 12.68 21.71 -16.62
C LEU A 153 11.54 22.68 -16.96
N SER A 154 10.36 22.46 -16.40
CA SER A 154 9.19 23.33 -16.65
C SER A 154 9.45 24.79 -16.29
N ILE A 155 10.19 25.04 -15.22
CA ILE A 155 10.61 26.40 -14.84
C ILE A 155 11.46 27.09 -15.92
N ASN A 156 12.08 26.32 -16.80
CA ASN A 156 12.88 26.80 -17.95
C ASN A 156 12.11 26.70 -19.29
N GLY A 157 10.79 26.44 -19.25
CA GLY A 157 9.95 26.28 -20.43
C GLY A 157 10.05 24.90 -21.11
N GLY A 158 10.61 23.92 -20.42
CA GLY A 158 10.66 22.52 -20.85
C GLY A 158 9.47 21.69 -20.34
N PRO A 159 9.40 20.41 -20.71
CA PRO A 159 8.29 19.54 -20.34
C PRO A 159 8.46 18.83 -18.98
N ILE A 160 9.63 18.86 -18.35
CA ILE A 160 9.92 18.10 -17.13
C ILE A 160 9.32 18.78 -15.91
N GLU A 161 8.30 18.14 -15.32
CA GLU A 161 7.60 18.60 -14.11
C GLU A 161 7.97 17.76 -12.87
N MET A 162 8.35 16.48 -13.08
CA MET A 162 8.57 15.53 -11.99
C MET A 162 9.84 14.73 -12.17
N ILE A 163 10.52 14.43 -11.07
CA ILE A 163 11.74 13.60 -11.04
C ILE A 163 11.59 12.52 -9.98
N ASN A 164 11.72 11.25 -10.38
CA ASN A 164 11.76 10.12 -9.46
C ASN A 164 13.14 10.02 -8.78
N LEU A 165 13.13 9.83 -7.45
CA LEU A 165 14.34 9.69 -6.64
C LEU A 165 14.72 8.22 -6.40
N ASP A 166 14.70 7.44 -7.42
CA ASP A 166 14.92 6.00 -7.46
C ASP A 166 13.62 5.19 -7.47
N ASN A 167 13.70 3.99 -8.05
CA ASN A 167 12.55 3.12 -8.25
C ASN A 167 12.37 2.15 -7.09
N GLU A 168 11.14 2.06 -6.56
CA GLU A 168 10.72 1.07 -5.59
C GLU A 168 11.73 0.85 -4.43
N VAL A 169 12.22 1.95 -3.84
CA VAL A 169 13.20 1.89 -2.76
C VAL A 169 12.71 0.98 -1.64
N SER A 170 13.29 -0.21 -1.58
CA SER A 170 12.97 -1.26 -0.62
C SER A 170 14.08 -2.31 -0.64
N TYR A 171 14.07 -3.20 0.32
CA TYR A 171 14.92 -4.40 0.26
C TYR A 171 14.15 -5.47 -0.52
N ILE A 172 14.09 -5.30 -1.85
CA ILE A 172 13.39 -6.21 -2.77
C ILE A 172 13.97 -7.62 -2.62
N THR A 173 13.09 -8.64 -2.54
CA THR A 173 13.47 -10.05 -2.36
C THR A 173 14.16 -10.40 -1.05
N MET A 174 14.20 -9.49 -0.10
CA MET A 174 14.73 -9.70 1.25
C MET A 174 13.55 -9.75 2.22
N ASP A 175 13.04 -10.93 2.45
CA ASP A 175 11.76 -11.13 3.15
C ASP A 175 11.92 -11.26 4.66
N SER A 176 13.14 -11.56 5.12
CA SER A 176 13.48 -11.62 6.52
C SER A 176 14.25 -10.37 6.99
N MET A 177 14.04 -9.97 8.24
CA MET A 177 14.84 -8.90 8.85
C MET A 177 16.33 -9.21 8.89
N PHE A 178 16.73 -10.47 8.72
CA PHE A 178 18.11 -10.96 8.73
C PHE A 178 18.77 -11.02 7.35
N ASP A 179 18.01 -10.78 6.28
CA ASP A 179 18.54 -10.80 4.91
C ASP A 179 19.32 -9.51 4.55
N SER A 180 19.19 -8.45 5.35
CA SER A 180 19.80 -7.13 5.10
C SER A 180 19.84 -6.26 6.36
N ASP A 181 20.65 -5.23 6.45
CA ASP A 181 21.85 -4.93 5.68
C ASP A 181 23.03 -4.95 6.65
N TYR A 182 23.87 -5.96 6.52
CA TYR A 182 25.04 -6.18 7.41
C TYR A 182 26.36 -5.75 6.75
N ASN A 183 26.30 -4.88 5.75
CA ASN A 183 27.48 -4.28 5.16
C ASN A 183 28.29 -3.54 6.24
N GLU A 184 29.63 -3.53 6.13
CA GLU A 184 30.53 -2.91 7.11
C GLU A 184 30.17 -1.44 7.37
N CYS A 185 29.76 -0.68 6.35
CA CYS A 185 29.34 0.71 6.54
C CYS A 185 28.04 0.83 7.36
N MET A 186 27.24 -0.23 7.46
CA MET A 186 26.01 -0.24 8.26
C MET A 186 26.26 -0.65 9.70
N VAL A 187 26.98 -1.77 9.93
CA VAL A 187 27.10 -2.40 11.25
C VAL A 187 28.54 -2.46 11.77
N GLY A 188 29.53 -2.02 11.01
CA GLY A 188 30.94 -1.93 11.45
C GLY A 188 31.17 -0.76 12.41
N LYS A 189 32.40 -0.59 12.84
CA LYS A 189 32.81 0.51 13.71
C LYS A 189 32.42 1.86 13.03
N ASP A 190 31.76 2.76 13.75
CA ASP A 190 31.21 4.02 13.25
C ASP A 190 30.11 3.86 12.18
N GLY A 191 29.51 2.67 12.06
CA GLY A 191 28.44 2.35 11.12
C GLY A 191 27.17 3.18 11.32
N TYR A 192 26.31 3.16 10.30
CA TYR A 192 25.07 3.92 10.33
C TYR A 192 24.08 3.44 11.40
N TYR A 193 24.13 2.17 11.81
CA TYR A 193 23.29 1.64 12.89
C TYR A 193 23.54 2.36 14.22
N TYR A 194 24.81 2.58 14.57
CA TYR A 194 25.16 3.31 15.80
C TYR A 194 24.77 4.81 15.71
N LYS A 195 24.94 5.41 14.53
CA LYS A 195 24.46 6.80 14.29
C LYS A 195 22.96 6.91 14.47
N PHE A 196 22.20 5.93 13.99
CA PHE A 196 20.75 5.83 14.19
C PHE A 196 20.41 5.71 15.68
N LEU A 197 21.01 4.77 16.41
CA LEU A 197 20.77 4.58 17.84
C LEU A 197 21.15 5.81 18.66
N LYS A 198 22.30 6.43 18.39
CA LYS A 198 22.72 7.70 19.01
C LYS A 198 21.73 8.82 18.74
N ASN A 199 21.20 8.90 17.53
CA ASN A 199 20.19 9.91 17.19
C ASN A 199 18.84 9.63 17.88
N LYS A 200 18.46 8.38 18.04
CA LYS A 200 17.22 7.98 18.70
C LYS A 200 17.25 8.20 20.21
N TYR A 201 18.27 7.69 20.86
CA TYR A 201 18.39 7.64 22.33
C TYR A 201 19.22 8.78 22.95
N LYS A 202 20.09 9.44 22.16
CA LYS A 202 21.01 10.52 22.53
C LYS A 202 22.16 10.09 23.43
N ASP A 203 21.91 9.28 24.45
CA ASP A 203 22.86 8.79 25.41
C ASP A 203 22.56 7.32 25.77
N VAL A 204 23.59 6.55 26.12
CA VAL A 204 23.48 5.14 26.52
C VAL A 204 22.59 4.96 27.75
N VAL A 205 22.56 5.92 28.66
CA VAL A 205 21.71 5.89 29.85
C VAL A 205 20.20 5.93 29.53
N ASN A 206 19.84 6.37 28.33
CA ASN A 206 18.44 6.42 27.86
C ASN A 206 18.04 5.15 27.10
N LEU A 207 18.95 4.21 26.90
CA LEU A 207 18.60 2.93 26.27
C LEU A 207 17.56 2.18 27.11
N PRO A 208 16.59 1.51 26.47
CA PRO A 208 15.67 0.62 27.16
C PRO A 208 16.40 -0.42 28.00
N LYS A 209 15.85 -0.74 29.18
CA LYS A 209 16.46 -1.70 30.11
C LYS A 209 16.20 -3.15 29.68
N VAL A 210 16.67 -3.51 28.51
CA VAL A 210 16.57 -4.87 27.96
C VAL A 210 17.97 -5.52 27.88
N PRO A 211 18.09 -6.85 27.91
CA PRO A 211 19.39 -7.53 28.00
C PRO A 211 20.40 -7.09 26.92
N PHE A 212 19.97 -6.95 25.65
CA PHE A 212 20.88 -6.58 24.57
C PHE A 212 21.33 -5.10 24.59
N TYR A 213 20.72 -4.26 25.41
CA TYR A 213 21.10 -2.85 25.61
C TYR A 213 21.84 -2.60 26.92
N ASN A 214 22.23 -3.65 27.63
CA ASN A 214 23.10 -3.52 28.81
C ASN A 214 24.56 -3.38 28.39
N VAL A 215 24.93 -2.25 27.83
CA VAL A 215 26.25 -1.94 27.25
C VAL A 215 26.79 -0.63 27.82
N LYS A 216 28.08 -0.38 27.62
CA LYS A 216 28.73 0.87 28.04
C LYS A 216 28.74 1.93 26.94
N GLU A 217 28.83 1.51 25.69
CA GLU A 217 28.84 2.36 24.50
C GLU A 217 27.85 1.83 23.46
N PHE A 218 27.37 2.69 22.57
CA PHE A 218 26.46 2.27 21.50
C PHE A 218 27.11 1.24 20.56
N GLU A 219 28.42 1.36 20.36
CA GLU A 219 29.21 0.50 19.48
C GLU A 219 29.34 -0.93 20.01
N ASP A 220 29.06 -1.17 21.30
CA ASP A 220 29.01 -2.51 21.90
C ASP A 220 27.71 -3.26 21.51
N ILE A 221 26.68 -2.57 21.00
CA ILE A 221 25.42 -3.17 20.58
C ILE A 221 25.63 -3.93 19.27
N GLN A 222 25.50 -5.24 19.29
CA GLN A 222 25.56 -6.05 18.08
C GLN A 222 24.21 -5.94 17.31
N ALA A 223 24.25 -5.82 15.99
CA ALA A 223 23.04 -5.92 15.18
C ALA A 223 22.40 -7.32 15.31
N PRO A 224 21.06 -7.45 15.34
CA PRO A 224 20.40 -8.75 15.49
C PRO A 224 20.79 -9.73 14.38
N ARG A 225 21.21 -10.95 14.74
CA ARG A 225 21.54 -12.01 13.78
C ARG A 225 20.74 -13.30 13.97
N ASN A 226 19.97 -13.39 15.02
CA ASN A 226 19.06 -14.49 15.34
C ASN A 226 18.00 -14.01 16.33
N LEU A 227 16.94 -14.79 16.54
CA LEU A 227 15.94 -14.50 17.56
C LEU A 227 16.30 -15.20 18.87
N VAL A 228 16.61 -14.41 19.90
CA VAL A 228 16.92 -14.89 21.24
C VAL A 228 16.12 -14.09 22.27
N GLU A 229 15.40 -14.78 23.14
CA GLU A 229 14.59 -14.18 24.19
C GLU A 229 13.76 -12.96 23.69
N VAL A 230 13.02 -13.14 22.59
CA VAL A 230 12.32 -12.06 21.86
C VAL A 230 11.43 -11.26 22.80
N GLU A 231 10.74 -11.93 23.72
CA GLU A 231 9.83 -11.27 24.68
C GLU A 231 10.55 -10.28 25.61
N LYS A 232 11.81 -10.53 25.93
CA LYS A 232 12.63 -9.65 26.76
C LYS A 232 13.37 -8.57 25.97
N ASN A 233 13.47 -8.71 24.65
CA ASN A 233 14.29 -7.89 23.78
C ASN A 233 13.52 -7.29 22.59
N LEU A 234 12.21 -7.13 22.70
CA LEU A 234 11.36 -6.76 21.57
C LEU A 234 11.80 -5.44 20.93
N ILE A 235 12.10 -4.42 21.75
CA ILE A 235 12.57 -3.11 21.25
C ILE A 235 13.90 -3.19 20.49
N TYR A 236 14.81 -4.08 20.87
CA TYR A 236 16.07 -4.29 20.17
C TYR A 236 15.86 -4.76 18.72
N TYR A 237 14.90 -5.66 18.50
CA TYR A 237 14.53 -6.11 17.16
C TYR A 237 13.75 -5.04 16.39
N PHE A 238 12.89 -4.31 17.05
CA PHE A 238 12.17 -3.21 16.44
C PHE A 238 13.08 -2.06 16.02
N ASP A 239 14.11 -1.75 16.80
CA ASP A 239 15.12 -0.76 16.44
C ASP A 239 15.88 -1.16 15.17
N TRP A 240 16.17 -2.45 14.99
CA TRP A 240 16.80 -2.95 13.78
C TRP A 240 15.89 -2.80 12.55
N ILE A 241 14.60 -3.02 12.70
CA ILE A 241 13.64 -2.83 11.61
C ILE A 241 13.44 -1.33 11.33
N GLU A 242 13.31 -0.51 12.36
CA GLU A 242 13.18 0.94 12.23
C GLU A 242 14.44 1.57 11.63
N PHE A 243 15.61 1.03 11.91
CA PHE A 243 16.85 1.42 11.26
C PHE A 243 16.80 1.23 9.75
N LYS A 244 16.25 0.12 9.25
CA LYS A 244 16.07 -0.10 7.81
C LYS A 244 15.14 0.95 7.18
N GLU A 245 14.04 1.27 7.85
CA GLU A 245 13.14 2.35 7.41
C GLU A 245 13.88 3.70 7.34
N TRP A 246 14.75 3.96 8.31
CA TRP A 246 15.56 5.18 8.35
C TRP A 246 16.63 5.19 7.24
N VAL A 247 17.31 4.07 6.98
CA VAL A 247 18.31 3.95 5.91
C VAL A 247 17.71 4.31 4.54
N MET A 248 16.55 3.76 4.21
CA MET A 248 15.88 4.03 2.94
C MET A 248 15.44 5.50 2.82
N ALA A 249 14.92 6.09 3.89
CA ALA A 249 14.57 7.50 3.91
C ALA A 249 15.79 8.42 3.79
N GLU A 250 16.89 8.12 4.49
CA GLU A 250 18.13 8.89 4.40
C GLU A 250 18.76 8.78 3.00
N TYR A 251 18.69 7.61 2.37
CA TYR A 251 19.12 7.42 0.98
C TYR A 251 18.34 8.32 0.02
N LEU A 252 17.02 8.30 0.06
CA LEU A 252 16.19 9.19 -0.77
C LEU A 252 16.52 10.67 -0.54
N LYS A 253 16.76 11.06 0.71
CA LYS A 253 17.21 12.41 1.04
C LYS A 253 18.55 12.74 0.40
N ARG A 254 19.54 11.81 0.41
CA ARG A 254 20.83 12.00 -0.25
C ARG A 254 20.69 12.19 -1.76
N LEU A 255 19.86 11.38 -2.41
CA LEU A 255 19.61 11.54 -3.86
C LEU A 255 18.99 12.92 -4.17
N ARG A 256 18.00 13.36 -3.37
CA ARG A 256 17.40 14.69 -3.52
C ARG A 256 18.46 15.80 -3.35
N GLU A 257 19.32 15.70 -2.34
CA GLU A 257 20.39 16.68 -2.09
C GLU A 257 21.39 16.76 -3.25
N ILE A 258 21.68 15.66 -3.96
CA ILE A 258 22.49 15.66 -5.18
C ILE A 258 21.82 16.50 -6.27
N TYR A 259 20.52 16.32 -6.53
CA TYR A 259 19.79 17.14 -7.51
C TYR A 259 19.76 18.61 -7.12
N GLU A 260 19.49 18.92 -5.85
CA GLU A 260 19.47 20.31 -5.34
C GLU A 260 20.86 20.98 -5.50
N LYS A 261 21.96 20.27 -5.20
CA LYS A 261 23.35 20.72 -5.39
C LYS A 261 23.65 21.04 -6.85
N ASN A 262 23.11 20.26 -7.80
CA ASN A 262 23.23 20.48 -9.22
C ASN A 262 22.28 21.55 -9.78
N GLY A 263 21.54 22.25 -8.91
CA GLY A 263 20.69 23.37 -9.26
C GLY A 263 19.34 22.98 -9.88
N ILE A 264 18.88 21.76 -9.69
CA ILE A 264 17.54 21.32 -10.08
C ILE A 264 16.52 21.96 -9.14
N LYS A 265 15.58 22.74 -9.67
CA LYS A 265 14.57 23.50 -8.94
C LYS A 265 13.25 23.52 -9.69
N GLY A 266 12.14 23.81 -8.98
CA GLY A 266 10.83 24.03 -9.60
C GLY A 266 10.18 22.75 -10.12
N VAL A 267 10.62 21.58 -9.68
CA VAL A 267 10.07 20.27 -10.02
C VAL A 267 9.52 19.58 -8.80
N THR A 268 8.59 18.66 -8.98
CA THR A 268 8.12 17.78 -7.93
C THR A 268 9.00 16.54 -7.86
N PHE A 269 9.74 16.37 -6.77
CA PHE A 269 10.40 15.09 -6.51
C PHE A 269 9.40 14.05 -6.05
N TYR A 270 9.60 12.81 -6.46
CA TYR A 270 8.79 11.69 -6.00
C TYR A 270 9.59 10.40 -5.88
N THR A 271 9.05 9.44 -5.20
CA THR A 271 9.46 8.04 -5.22
C THR A 271 8.21 7.15 -5.26
N ASN A 272 8.37 5.89 -5.60
CA ASN A 272 7.30 4.91 -5.65
C ASN A 272 7.52 3.76 -4.68
N LEU A 273 6.43 3.25 -4.14
CA LEU A 273 6.42 2.15 -3.19
C LEU A 273 6.31 0.82 -3.92
N ASN A 274 7.19 -0.11 -3.59
CA ASN A 274 7.13 -1.47 -4.11
C ASN A 274 5.75 -2.10 -3.89
N PRO A 275 5.15 -2.77 -4.89
CA PRO A 275 3.78 -3.29 -4.83
C PRO A 275 3.58 -4.40 -3.79
N HIS A 276 4.64 -5.06 -3.36
CA HIS A 276 4.55 -6.12 -2.36
C HIS A 276 4.42 -5.60 -0.93
N ARG A 277 4.92 -4.37 -0.65
CA ARG A 277 4.97 -3.81 0.72
C ARG A 277 4.56 -2.33 0.80
N PRO A 278 3.47 -1.89 0.16
CA PRO A 278 3.13 -0.47 0.09
C PRO A 278 2.75 0.14 1.44
N GLU A 279 2.22 -0.65 2.36
CA GLU A 279 1.87 -0.24 3.74
C GLU A 279 2.67 -1.03 4.80
N GLY A 280 3.42 -2.05 4.36
CA GLY A 280 4.17 -2.95 5.23
C GLY A 280 5.60 -2.51 5.49
N VAL A 281 6.25 -3.22 6.42
CA VAL A 281 7.64 -3.00 6.79
C VAL A 281 8.60 -3.78 5.88
N PRO A 282 9.85 -3.31 5.71
CA PRO A 282 10.44 -2.12 6.33
C PRO A 282 10.23 -0.82 5.54
N THR A 283 9.24 -0.71 4.68
CA THR A 283 8.94 0.51 3.93
C THR A 283 8.04 1.44 4.76
N ASN A 284 8.41 2.72 4.90
CA ASN A 284 7.61 3.69 5.63
C ASN A 284 7.24 4.89 4.74
N PRO A 285 6.00 4.94 4.21
CA PRO A 285 5.59 5.99 3.28
C PRO A 285 5.73 7.41 3.84
N LYS A 286 5.47 7.60 5.14
CA LYS A 286 5.58 8.92 5.77
C LYS A 286 7.04 9.40 5.87
N LYS A 287 7.96 8.52 6.28
CA LYS A 287 9.40 8.82 6.29
C LYS A 287 9.91 9.15 4.88
N PHE A 288 9.37 8.46 3.85
CA PHE A 288 9.71 8.73 2.45
C PHE A 288 9.22 10.11 2.01
N GLU A 289 7.96 10.46 2.29
CA GLU A 289 7.41 11.80 1.95
C GLU A 289 8.26 12.91 2.56
N ASP A 290 8.66 12.75 3.83
CA ASP A 290 9.49 13.73 4.54
C ASP A 290 10.91 13.83 3.95
N ALA A 291 11.51 12.72 3.51
CA ALA A 291 12.82 12.66 2.88
C ALA A 291 12.82 13.27 1.47
N VAL A 292 11.83 12.91 0.67
CA VAL A 292 11.66 13.36 -0.72
C VAL A 292 11.28 14.83 -0.78
N LYS A 293 10.58 15.36 0.23
CA LYS A 293 9.95 16.70 0.24
C LYS A 293 9.02 16.92 -0.98
N GLY A 294 8.35 15.86 -1.41
CA GLY A 294 7.49 15.84 -2.58
C GLY A 294 6.32 14.88 -2.39
N ILE A 295 6.09 13.98 -3.31
CA ILE A 295 5.00 13.01 -3.25
C ILE A 295 5.52 11.58 -3.33
N VAL A 296 4.77 10.66 -2.72
CA VAL A 296 5.07 9.23 -2.74
C VAL A 296 3.96 8.51 -3.49
N GLY A 297 4.31 7.85 -4.57
CA GLY A 297 3.40 7.02 -5.35
C GLY A 297 3.41 5.57 -4.86
N TYR A 298 2.43 4.82 -5.30
CA TYR A 298 2.34 3.41 -5.02
C TYR A 298 2.19 2.64 -6.33
N ASP A 299 2.79 1.46 -6.41
CA ASP A 299 2.77 0.65 -7.61
C ASP A 299 1.70 -0.43 -7.48
N PHE A 300 0.82 -0.48 -8.47
CA PHE A 300 -0.32 -1.39 -8.48
C PHE A 300 -0.15 -2.46 -9.56
N TYR A 301 0.26 -3.64 -9.12
CA TYR A 301 0.34 -4.85 -9.93
C TYR A 301 -0.56 -5.92 -9.33
N ARG A 302 -1.68 -6.18 -9.93
CA ARG A 302 -2.64 -7.19 -9.50
C ARG A 302 -3.13 -8.00 -10.70
N ASN A 303 -3.75 -9.14 -10.43
CA ASN A 303 -4.39 -9.91 -11.47
C ASN A 303 -5.27 -8.98 -12.32
N PRO A 304 -5.14 -9.01 -13.66
CA PRO A 304 -5.87 -8.14 -14.59
C PRO A 304 -7.39 -8.14 -14.38
N PHE A 305 -7.93 -9.24 -13.89
CA PHE A 305 -9.32 -9.32 -13.48
C PHE A 305 -9.43 -8.95 -12.01
N LEU A 306 -9.74 -7.70 -11.69
CA LEU A 306 -9.86 -7.26 -10.31
C LEU A 306 -10.86 -8.13 -9.55
N SER A 307 -10.33 -9.07 -8.79
CA SER A 307 -11.11 -9.94 -7.92
C SER A 307 -11.59 -9.16 -6.69
N PHE A 308 -12.50 -9.76 -5.92
CA PHE A 308 -12.91 -9.21 -4.63
C PHE A 308 -11.70 -8.95 -3.71
N SER A 309 -10.80 -9.93 -3.58
CA SER A 309 -9.58 -9.78 -2.77
C SER A 309 -8.65 -8.68 -3.31
N GLY A 310 -8.52 -8.57 -4.63
CA GLY A 310 -7.75 -7.51 -5.29
C GLY A 310 -8.32 -6.12 -5.01
N TYR A 311 -9.63 -5.96 -5.11
CA TYR A 311 -10.32 -4.72 -4.77
C TYR A 311 -10.13 -4.33 -3.30
N VAL A 312 -10.36 -5.27 -2.38
CA VAL A 312 -10.18 -5.03 -0.93
C VAL A 312 -8.75 -4.63 -0.59
N SER A 313 -7.76 -5.31 -1.17
CA SER A 313 -6.34 -4.97 -0.98
C SER A 313 -6.01 -3.58 -1.50
N MET A 314 -6.45 -3.23 -2.72
CA MET A 314 -6.26 -1.89 -3.29
C MET A 314 -6.93 -0.81 -2.44
N ALA A 315 -8.18 -1.01 -2.04
CA ALA A 315 -8.92 -0.07 -1.22
C ALA A 315 -8.24 0.16 0.14
N ARG A 316 -7.75 -0.91 0.78
CA ARG A 316 -7.04 -0.85 2.05
C ARG A 316 -5.74 -0.05 1.92
N VAL A 317 -4.91 -0.38 0.94
CA VAL A 317 -3.65 0.34 0.70
C VAL A 317 -3.88 1.82 0.42
N LEU A 318 -4.80 2.16 -0.50
CA LEU A 318 -5.07 3.56 -0.85
C LEU A 318 -5.60 4.36 0.34
N ARG A 319 -6.50 3.80 1.15
CA ARG A 319 -7.01 4.45 2.36
C ARG A 319 -5.96 4.59 3.46
N TYR A 320 -5.03 3.65 3.55
CA TYR A 320 -3.86 3.81 4.43
C TYR A 320 -2.97 4.95 3.96
N LEU A 321 -2.60 4.97 2.68
CA LEU A 321 -1.77 6.02 2.11
C LEU A 321 -2.44 7.41 2.22
N GLU A 322 -3.76 7.50 1.98
CA GLU A 322 -4.54 8.73 2.22
C GLU A 322 -4.46 9.18 3.68
N SER A 323 -4.30 8.25 4.61
CA SER A 323 -4.19 8.60 6.02
C SER A 323 -2.86 9.22 6.40
N VAL A 324 -1.77 8.86 5.74
CA VAL A 324 -0.39 9.26 6.13
C VAL A 324 0.27 10.22 5.15
N LEU A 325 -0.13 10.23 3.87
CA LEU A 325 0.44 11.08 2.82
C LEU A 325 -0.44 12.29 2.52
N LYS A 326 0.17 13.34 1.97
CA LYS A 326 -0.53 14.55 1.52
C LYS A 326 -1.25 14.35 0.18
N PHE A 327 -0.72 13.47 -0.65
CA PHE A 327 -1.24 13.18 -1.99
C PHE A 327 -1.12 11.69 -2.29
N THR A 328 -2.25 11.06 -2.55
CA THR A 328 -2.32 9.61 -2.85
C THR A 328 -2.46 9.40 -4.36
N TRP A 329 -1.53 8.67 -4.95
CA TRP A 329 -1.51 8.41 -6.38
C TRP A 329 -0.75 7.12 -6.71
N SER A 330 -0.91 6.60 -7.91
CA SER A 330 -0.18 5.45 -8.39
C SER A 330 0.86 5.87 -9.42
N ALA A 331 2.13 5.63 -9.11
CA ALA A 331 3.25 5.93 -10.01
C ALA A 331 3.44 4.86 -11.10
N GLU A 332 2.97 3.63 -10.82
CA GLU A 332 2.91 2.53 -11.78
C GLU A 332 1.58 1.78 -11.59
N PHE A 333 0.66 2.02 -12.49
CA PHE A 333 -0.64 1.35 -12.51
C PHE A 333 -0.69 0.39 -13.70
N MET A 334 -0.77 -0.89 -13.43
CA MET A 334 -0.66 -1.95 -14.42
C MET A 334 -1.55 -1.71 -15.65
N ALA A 335 -0.92 -1.69 -16.83
CA ALA A 335 -1.58 -1.63 -18.13
C ALA A 335 -0.83 -2.56 -19.10
N GLY A 336 -1.31 -3.78 -19.25
CA GLY A 336 -0.61 -4.89 -19.89
C GLY A 336 -0.11 -5.90 -18.86
N TRP A 337 0.71 -6.85 -19.27
CA TRP A 337 1.22 -7.93 -18.44
C TRP A 337 2.53 -8.52 -18.98
N TRP A 338 3.27 -9.27 -18.14
CA TRP A 338 4.45 -10.04 -18.56
C TRP A 338 4.08 -11.19 -19.50
N PHE A 339 4.83 -11.35 -20.58
CA PHE A 339 4.58 -12.42 -21.59
C PHE A 339 4.69 -13.83 -21.06
N GLU A 340 5.42 -14.07 -20.00
CA GLU A 340 5.54 -15.38 -19.36
C GLU A 340 4.18 -15.93 -18.90
N ASP A 341 3.20 -15.06 -18.74
CA ASP A 341 1.84 -15.41 -18.35
C ASP A 341 0.81 -14.82 -19.33
N ILE A 342 1.01 -15.12 -20.61
CA ILE A 342 0.21 -14.55 -21.71
C ILE A 342 -1.29 -14.90 -21.58
N SER A 343 -1.64 -16.00 -20.88
CA SER A 343 -3.02 -16.34 -20.58
C SER A 343 -3.72 -15.30 -19.70
N LYS A 344 -2.97 -14.45 -18.99
CA LYS A 344 -3.45 -13.35 -18.15
C LYS A 344 -3.40 -11.98 -18.85
N CYS A 345 -2.88 -11.90 -20.07
CA CYS A 345 -2.69 -10.64 -20.79
C CYS A 345 -3.94 -10.09 -21.48
N TRP A 346 -5.07 -10.73 -21.33
CA TRP A 346 -6.32 -10.30 -21.97
C TRP A 346 -7.04 -9.22 -21.16
N LEU A 347 -6.37 -8.09 -20.97
CA LEU A 347 -7.01 -6.90 -20.42
C LEU A 347 -7.97 -6.35 -21.46
N THR A 348 -9.24 -6.18 -21.07
CA THR A 348 -10.24 -5.57 -21.93
C THR A 348 -10.43 -4.09 -21.56
N TYR A 349 -11.17 -3.40 -22.39
CA TYR A 349 -11.68 -2.05 -22.15
C TYR A 349 -12.32 -1.93 -20.77
N GLU A 350 -13.23 -2.85 -20.43
CA GLU A 350 -14.01 -2.82 -19.19
C GLU A 350 -13.12 -2.97 -17.95
N HIS A 351 -12.13 -3.85 -18.00
CA HIS A 351 -11.23 -4.09 -16.88
C HIS A 351 -10.43 -2.84 -16.49
N HIS A 352 -9.87 -2.14 -17.49
CA HIS A 352 -9.08 -0.94 -17.21
C HIS A 352 -9.93 0.21 -16.68
N LYS A 353 -11.09 0.43 -17.28
CA LYS A 353 -12.06 1.41 -16.78
C LYS A 353 -12.46 1.09 -15.33
N PHE A 354 -12.80 -0.18 -15.06
CA PHE A 354 -13.19 -0.65 -13.73
C PHE A 354 -12.10 -0.48 -12.69
N MET A 355 -10.87 -0.91 -12.98
CA MET A 355 -9.73 -0.79 -12.07
C MET A 355 -9.42 0.69 -11.76
N SER A 356 -9.38 1.53 -12.78
CA SER A 356 -9.10 2.97 -12.62
C SER A 356 -10.17 3.69 -11.80
N LEU A 357 -11.47 3.38 -12.04
CA LEU A 357 -12.58 3.90 -11.24
C LEU A 357 -12.53 3.38 -9.80
N SER A 358 -12.13 2.13 -9.60
CA SER A 358 -11.95 1.56 -8.27
C SER A 358 -10.82 2.25 -7.49
N ALA A 359 -9.74 2.63 -8.17
CA ALA A 359 -8.64 3.36 -7.55
C ALA A 359 -9.08 4.76 -7.09
N ILE A 360 -9.70 5.56 -7.97
CA ILE A 360 -10.12 6.92 -7.62
C ILE A 360 -11.20 6.94 -6.53
N SER A 361 -12.12 5.98 -6.55
CA SER A 361 -13.17 5.86 -5.54
C SER A 361 -12.64 5.56 -4.13
N ASN A 362 -11.39 5.09 -4.03
CA ASN A 362 -10.67 4.86 -2.79
C ASN A 362 -9.55 5.90 -2.53
N GLY A 363 -9.64 7.08 -3.16
CA GLY A 363 -8.81 8.24 -2.85
C GLY A 363 -7.58 8.44 -3.74
N CYS A 364 -7.38 7.61 -4.77
CA CYS A 364 -6.31 7.82 -5.75
C CYS A 364 -6.57 9.09 -6.58
N LYS A 365 -5.61 10.00 -6.64
CA LYS A 365 -5.71 11.32 -7.28
C LYS A 365 -4.93 11.45 -8.58
N GLY A 366 -4.13 10.45 -8.90
CA GLY A 366 -3.33 10.42 -10.12
C GLY A 366 -2.92 9.00 -10.46
N ILE A 367 -2.71 8.72 -11.73
CA ILE A 367 -2.35 7.39 -12.23
C ILE A 367 -1.35 7.54 -13.37
N PHE A 368 -0.21 6.84 -13.28
CA PHE A 368 0.64 6.57 -14.42
C PHE A 368 0.48 5.11 -14.85
N TYR A 369 0.02 4.89 -16.08
CA TYR A 369 -0.20 3.55 -16.63
C TYR A 369 1.12 2.92 -17.06
N PHE A 370 1.46 1.81 -16.43
CA PHE A 370 2.66 1.03 -16.71
C PHE A 370 2.29 -0.31 -17.35
N MET A 371 2.61 -0.58 -18.59
CA MET A 371 3.24 0.24 -19.62
C MET A 371 2.18 0.81 -20.57
N PHE A 372 2.42 2.00 -21.13
CA PHE A 372 1.54 2.54 -22.16
C PHE A 372 1.75 1.85 -23.51
N HIS A 373 2.93 1.30 -23.76
CA HIS A 373 3.24 0.53 -24.97
C HIS A 373 3.85 -0.84 -24.64
N ASP A 374 3.74 -1.78 -25.59
CA ASP A 374 4.42 -3.08 -25.48
C ASP A 374 5.93 -2.95 -25.55
N ARG A 375 6.60 -3.91 -24.96
CA ARG A 375 8.05 -4.13 -25.04
C ARG A 375 8.36 -5.62 -25.00
N GLU A 376 9.64 -6.00 -25.15
CA GLU A 376 10.10 -7.38 -25.32
C GLU A 376 9.57 -8.40 -24.30
N THR A 377 9.33 -8.00 -23.06
CA THR A 377 8.83 -8.88 -21.98
C THR A 377 7.44 -8.50 -21.49
N TRP A 378 6.76 -7.55 -22.17
CA TRP A 378 5.50 -6.99 -21.72
C TRP A 378 4.56 -6.75 -22.90
N GLY A 379 3.34 -7.25 -22.80
CA GLY A 379 2.32 -7.12 -23.85
C GLY A 379 0.93 -6.81 -23.34
N GLY A 380 0.02 -6.56 -24.27
CA GLY A 380 -1.36 -6.18 -23.96
C GLY A 380 -1.54 -4.74 -23.47
N SER A 381 -0.52 -3.90 -23.66
CA SER A 381 -0.55 -2.47 -23.36
C SER A 381 -1.58 -1.71 -24.21
N PRO A 382 -1.96 -0.47 -23.83
CA PRO A 382 -2.87 0.37 -24.63
C PRO A 382 -2.48 0.51 -26.09
N VAL A 383 -1.19 0.58 -26.38
CA VAL A 383 -0.66 0.60 -27.75
C VAL A 383 0.47 -0.43 -27.91
N SER A 384 0.66 -0.93 -29.13
CA SER A 384 1.80 -1.78 -29.44
C SER A 384 3.11 -0.97 -29.50
N ASP A 385 4.24 -1.66 -29.60
CA ASP A 385 5.56 -1.08 -29.89
C ASP A 385 5.60 -0.23 -31.20
N LYS A 386 4.66 -0.47 -32.13
CA LYS A 386 4.50 0.27 -33.40
C LYS A 386 3.37 1.32 -33.36
N GLY A 387 2.80 1.58 -32.17
CA GLY A 387 1.73 2.55 -31.98
C GLY A 387 0.36 2.13 -32.50
N HIS A 388 0.06 0.82 -32.60
CA HIS A 388 -1.30 0.33 -32.90
C HIS A 388 -2.13 0.27 -31.62
N ILE A 389 -3.32 0.88 -31.66
CA ILE A 389 -4.27 0.97 -30.53
C ILE A 389 -4.92 -0.40 -30.25
N ARG A 390 -5.12 -0.72 -28.96
CA ARG A 390 -5.91 -1.86 -28.48
C ARG A 390 -7.14 -1.43 -27.67
N SER A 391 -8.00 -2.38 -27.30
CA SER A 391 -9.23 -2.10 -26.55
C SER A 391 -8.98 -1.39 -25.21
N VAL A 392 -7.91 -1.75 -24.51
CA VAL A 392 -7.46 -1.14 -23.25
C VAL A 392 -7.30 0.39 -23.36
N TYR A 393 -6.83 0.88 -24.48
CA TYR A 393 -6.69 2.32 -24.77
C TYR A 393 -8.01 3.07 -24.60
N TYR A 394 -9.12 2.51 -25.11
CA TYR A 394 -10.44 3.11 -24.99
C TYR A 394 -10.95 3.10 -23.56
N GLY A 395 -10.61 2.05 -22.77
CA GLY A 395 -10.94 2.00 -21.35
C GLY A 395 -10.30 3.14 -20.56
N ILE A 396 -9.04 3.49 -20.86
CA ILE A 396 -8.35 4.64 -20.28
C ILE A 396 -8.97 5.95 -20.73
N LYS A 397 -9.26 6.09 -22.02
CA LYS A 397 -9.89 7.30 -22.57
C LYS A 397 -11.25 7.60 -21.97
N ASP A 398 -12.09 6.59 -21.81
CA ASP A 398 -13.43 6.73 -21.19
C ASP A 398 -13.32 7.03 -19.69
N PHE A 399 -12.41 6.38 -18.98
CA PHE A 399 -12.10 6.71 -17.60
C PHE A 399 -11.76 8.20 -17.45
N LEU A 400 -10.85 8.72 -18.29
CA LEU A 400 -10.47 10.13 -18.26
C LEU A 400 -11.63 11.07 -18.62
N SER A 401 -12.52 10.66 -19.52
CA SER A 401 -13.72 11.43 -19.83
C SER A 401 -14.63 11.59 -18.60
N ILE A 402 -14.75 10.54 -17.76
CA ILE A 402 -15.47 10.57 -16.48
C ILE A 402 -14.76 11.47 -15.48
N VAL A 403 -13.43 11.33 -15.34
CA VAL A 403 -12.63 12.18 -14.44
C VAL A 403 -12.77 13.66 -14.78
N ASN A 404 -12.89 13.99 -16.06
CA ASN A 404 -13.06 15.38 -16.51
C ASN A 404 -14.45 15.96 -16.21
N LYS A 405 -15.45 15.15 -15.89
CA LYS A 405 -16.78 15.61 -15.45
C LYS A 405 -16.80 16.07 -13.98
N PHE A 406 -15.81 15.71 -13.15
CA PHE A 406 -15.75 16.23 -11.78
C PHE A 406 -15.38 17.72 -11.80
N GLU A 407 -16.28 18.54 -11.28
CA GLU A 407 -16.14 20.01 -11.27
C GLU A 407 -15.01 20.47 -10.36
N ASP A 408 -14.83 19.80 -9.22
CA ASP A 408 -13.84 20.14 -8.20
C ASP A 408 -13.00 18.92 -7.83
N TRP A 409 -12.17 18.47 -8.77
CA TRP A 409 -11.29 17.31 -8.60
C TRP A 409 -10.32 17.45 -7.42
N GLU A 410 -9.78 18.63 -7.19
CA GLU A 410 -8.77 18.85 -6.15
C GLU A 410 -9.34 18.63 -4.76
N ASN A 411 -10.56 19.09 -4.49
CA ASN A 411 -11.23 18.95 -3.21
C ASN A 411 -12.01 17.65 -3.05
N LEU A 412 -12.07 16.82 -4.09
CA LEU A 412 -12.72 15.52 -4.03
C LEU A 412 -12.02 14.63 -2.99
N LYS A 413 -12.75 14.13 -2.00
CA LYS A 413 -12.22 13.30 -0.92
C LYS A 413 -13.19 12.18 -0.56
N ILE A 414 -12.67 11.13 0.06
CA ILE A 414 -13.51 10.02 0.53
C ILE A 414 -14.44 10.55 1.63
N ASN A 415 -15.72 10.23 1.50
CA ASN A 415 -16.73 10.48 2.54
C ASN A 415 -16.81 9.26 3.46
N TYR A 416 -15.97 9.23 4.47
CA TYR A 416 -15.88 8.15 5.43
C TYR A 416 -17.06 8.09 6.38
N ASP A 417 -17.44 6.89 6.78
CA ASP A 417 -18.21 6.71 8.01
C ASP A 417 -17.35 7.10 9.23
N LYS A 418 -18.00 7.37 10.36
CA LYS A 418 -17.29 7.76 11.59
C LYS A 418 -16.60 6.56 12.27
N ILE A 419 -15.94 5.72 11.48
CA ILE A 419 -15.24 4.50 11.89
C ILE A 419 -13.77 4.64 11.55
N GLY A 420 -12.90 4.47 12.54
CA GLY A 420 -11.46 4.37 12.38
C GLY A 420 -10.99 2.94 12.59
N LEU A 421 -10.40 2.32 11.58
CA LEU A 421 -9.64 1.09 11.73
C LEU A 421 -8.18 1.46 11.99
N ILE A 422 -7.67 1.07 13.16
CA ILE A 422 -6.32 1.43 13.59
C ILE A 422 -5.29 0.54 12.92
N TYR A 423 -4.32 1.18 12.27
CA TYR A 423 -3.06 0.59 11.86
C TYR A 423 -2.01 0.91 12.93
N TYR A 424 -1.36 -0.11 13.49
CA TYR A 424 -0.31 0.05 14.50
C TYR A 424 0.96 -0.62 14.00
N ARG A 425 1.92 0.18 13.53
CA ARG A 425 3.13 -0.27 12.86
C ARG A 425 3.95 -1.29 13.65
N PRO A 426 4.11 -1.24 14.99
CA PRO A 426 4.85 -2.27 15.73
C PRO A 426 4.28 -3.70 15.58
N TYR A 427 2.98 -3.87 15.28
CA TYR A 427 2.44 -5.21 14.99
C TYR A 427 2.88 -5.72 13.61
N HIS A 428 3.11 -4.83 12.67
CA HIS A 428 3.69 -5.17 11.37
C HIS A 428 5.21 -5.43 11.49
N TRP A 429 5.94 -4.72 12.37
CA TRP A 429 7.31 -5.08 12.72
C TRP A 429 7.37 -6.48 13.34
N HIS A 430 6.44 -6.81 14.25
CA HIS A 430 6.35 -8.15 14.83
C HIS A 430 6.12 -9.22 13.74
N THR A 431 5.29 -8.94 12.74
CA THR A 431 5.09 -9.82 11.58
C THR A 431 6.39 -10.04 10.82
N TYR A 432 7.16 -8.99 10.61
CA TYR A 432 8.44 -9.06 9.90
C TYR A 432 9.54 -9.83 10.65
N LEU A 433 9.44 -9.96 11.98
CA LEU A 433 10.33 -10.84 12.76
C LEU A 433 10.21 -12.32 12.36
N GLY A 434 9.04 -12.74 11.92
CA GLY A 434 8.72 -14.15 11.72
C GLY A 434 8.31 -14.54 10.32
N ASP A 435 8.51 -13.66 9.32
CA ASP A 435 8.12 -13.97 7.95
C ASP A 435 9.26 -14.67 7.19
N PRO A 436 9.22 -16.02 7.07
CA PRO A 436 10.09 -16.73 6.14
C PRO A 436 9.39 -16.72 4.79
N SER A 437 9.76 -15.85 3.87
CA SER A 437 9.26 -16.02 2.51
C SER A 437 9.78 -17.33 1.91
N PRO A 438 8.92 -18.16 1.34
CA PRO A 438 9.33 -19.37 0.68
C PRO A 438 10.13 -19.13 -0.61
N CYS A 439 10.24 -17.87 -1.06
CA CYS A 439 10.89 -17.52 -2.31
C CYS A 439 12.42 -17.47 -2.24
N ASN A 440 13.02 -17.55 -1.07
CA ASN A 440 14.46 -17.38 -0.91
C ASN A 440 15.10 -18.62 -0.26
N ASP A 441 15.78 -19.46 -1.06
CA ASP A 441 16.53 -20.65 -0.56
C ASP A 441 17.62 -20.31 0.48
N ASN A 442 17.83 -19.02 0.78
CA ASN A 442 18.83 -18.52 1.75
C ASN A 442 18.18 -17.82 2.94
N SER A 443 16.84 -17.70 2.98
CA SER A 443 16.19 -17.15 4.15
C SER A 443 16.45 -18.04 5.36
N ILE A 444 16.80 -17.43 6.49
CA ILE A 444 16.77 -18.14 7.76
C ILE A 444 15.31 -18.51 7.98
N TYR A 445 15.03 -19.79 8.10
CA TYR A 445 13.77 -20.21 8.71
C TYR A 445 13.80 -19.82 10.18
N VAL A 446 13.43 -18.59 10.45
CA VAL A 446 13.14 -18.15 11.81
C VAL A 446 11.70 -18.58 12.07
N GLY A 447 11.51 -19.60 12.88
CA GLY A 447 10.17 -20.01 13.31
C GLY A 447 9.40 -18.78 13.76
N GLN A 448 8.11 -18.68 13.44
CA GLN A 448 7.29 -17.52 13.80
C GLN A 448 7.37 -17.28 15.32
N PRO A 449 7.91 -16.14 15.79
CA PRO A 449 8.04 -15.91 17.21
C PRO A 449 6.67 -15.79 17.84
N VAL A 450 6.51 -16.43 18.99
CA VAL A 450 5.31 -16.34 19.80
C VAL A 450 5.63 -15.51 21.04
N ILE A 451 4.97 -14.38 21.21
CA ILE A 451 5.13 -13.50 22.36
C ILE A 451 3.87 -13.58 23.22
N ASN A 452 3.98 -14.20 24.39
CA ASN A 452 2.82 -14.43 25.29
C ASN A 452 1.61 -15.01 24.57
N GLY A 453 1.83 -16.01 23.68
CA GLY A 453 0.78 -16.65 22.89
C GLY A 453 0.37 -15.91 21.62
N LEU A 454 0.97 -14.76 21.31
CA LEU A 454 0.75 -14.00 20.09
C LEU A 454 1.72 -14.44 19.01
N LYS A 455 1.21 -15.10 17.96
CA LYS A 455 2.00 -15.49 16.77
C LYS A 455 2.23 -14.27 15.87
N ALA A 456 3.43 -14.17 15.28
CA ALA A 456 3.72 -13.19 14.24
C ALA A 456 2.72 -13.33 13.07
N GLY A 457 2.36 -12.22 12.44
CA GLY A 457 1.40 -12.19 11.33
C GLY A 457 -0.08 -12.25 11.72
N LEU A 458 -0.41 -12.74 12.92
CA LEU A 458 -1.79 -12.93 13.35
C LEU A 458 -2.58 -11.61 13.38
N LEU A 459 -2.00 -10.54 13.92
CA LEU A 459 -2.65 -9.23 14.01
C LEU A 459 -2.71 -8.49 12.67
N THR A 460 -1.73 -8.70 11.81
CA THR A 460 -1.77 -8.17 10.44
C THR A 460 -2.92 -8.81 9.65
N LYS A 461 -3.05 -10.14 9.71
CA LYS A 461 -4.16 -10.85 9.07
C LYS A 461 -5.52 -10.41 9.65
N GLU A 462 -5.60 -10.17 10.95
CA GLU A 462 -6.83 -9.68 11.61
C GLU A 462 -7.21 -8.27 11.14
N TYR A 463 -6.25 -7.36 11.08
CA TYR A 463 -6.45 -6.01 10.55
C TYR A 463 -6.99 -6.03 9.13
N GLU A 464 -6.40 -6.84 8.26
CA GLU A 464 -6.86 -7.02 6.88
C GLU A 464 -8.27 -7.59 6.79
N GLY A 465 -8.56 -8.60 7.62
CA GLY A 465 -9.87 -9.23 7.68
C GLY A 465 -10.95 -8.32 8.23
N ILE A 466 -10.68 -7.53 9.27
CA ILE A 466 -11.64 -6.54 9.78
C ILE A 466 -11.97 -5.49 8.72
N PHE A 467 -10.97 -5.00 7.98
CA PHE A 467 -11.23 -4.07 6.87
C PHE A 467 -12.20 -4.68 5.85
N ARG A 468 -11.97 -5.94 5.47
CA ARG A 468 -12.85 -6.69 4.56
C ARG A 468 -14.25 -6.88 5.12
N LEU A 469 -14.40 -7.26 6.40
CA LEU A 469 -15.69 -7.39 7.08
C LEU A 469 -16.48 -6.08 7.08
N LEU A 470 -15.82 -4.95 7.30
CA LEU A 470 -16.45 -3.63 7.28
C LEU A 470 -16.99 -3.29 5.88
N LEU A 471 -16.23 -3.58 4.81
CA LEU A 471 -16.72 -3.38 3.44
C LEU A 471 -17.92 -4.28 3.12
N LEU A 472 -17.86 -5.56 3.51
CA LEU A 472 -18.97 -6.50 3.32
C LEU A 472 -20.23 -6.11 4.11
N ALA A 473 -20.04 -5.51 5.28
CA ALA A 473 -21.14 -4.96 6.09
C ALA A 473 -21.69 -3.63 5.57
N GLY A 474 -21.14 -3.11 4.45
CA GLY A 474 -21.60 -1.89 3.81
C GLY A 474 -21.06 -0.60 4.43
N TYR A 475 -19.92 -0.64 5.12
CA TYR A 475 -19.30 0.54 5.71
C TYR A 475 -18.08 1.01 4.93
N SER A 476 -17.81 2.31 5.03
CA SER A 476 -16.63 2.98 4.47
C SER A 476 -15.70 3.46 5.60
N PRO A 477 -14.86 2.56 6.19
CA PRO A 477 -13.99 2.94 7.29
C PRO A 477 -12.82 3.81 6.82
N ARG A 478 -12.36 4.73 7.68
CA ARG A 478 -11.05 5.36 7.59
C ARG A 478 -10.00 4.43 8.18
N ILE A 479 -8.84 4.32 7.56
CA ILE A 479 -7.66 3.75 8.22
C ILE A 479 -6.93 4.88 8.93
N VAL A 480 -6.49 4.61 10.16
CA VAL A 480 -5.74 5.57 10.98
C VAL A 480 -4.45 4.92 11.44
N ASP A 481 -3.33 5.36 10.87
CA ASP A 481 -2.03 5.07 11.48
C ASP A 481 -1.93 5.85 12.79
N ILE A 482 -1.95 5.12 13.91
CA ILE A 482 -2.02 5.76 15.22
C ILE A 482 -0.73 6.49 15.61
N ILE A 483 0.38 6.19 14.94
CA ILE A 483 1.67 6.85 15.14
C ILE A 483 1.76 8.11 14.26
N ASP A 484 1.53 7.96 12.97
CA ASP A 484 1.78 9.01 11.97
C ASP A 484 0.55 9.88 11.67
N SER A 485 -0.66 9.39 11.92
CA SER A 485 -1.90 10.12 11.63
C SER A 485 -2.90 10.18 12.79
N SER A 486 -2.44 10.08 14.04
CA SER A 486 -3.28 10.03 15.25
C SER A 486 -4.31 11.18 15.36
N LYS A 487 -4.04 12.35 14.77
CA LYS A 487 -4.99 13.46 14.76
C LYS A 487 -6.33 13.13 14.09
N LYS A 488 -6.36 12.16 13.17
CA LYS A 488 -7.59 11.72 12.48
C LYS A 488 -8.56 10.93 13.38
N ILE A 489 -8.13 10.50 14.56
CA ILE A 489 -8.97 9.82 15.58
C ILE A 489 -10.19 10.70 15.96
N LYS A 490 -10.01 12.01 16.03
CA LYS A 490 -11.10 12.95 16.40
C LYS A 490 -12.26 12.96 15.40
N ASP A 491 -12.06 12.51 14.16
CA ASP A 491 -13.09 12.42 13.14
C ASP A 491 -13.94 11.14 13.29
N CYS A 492 -13.53 10.24 14.17
CA CYS A 492 -14.15 8.94 14.41
C CYS A 492 -15.04 8.95 15.67
N LYS A 493 -16.12 8.20 15.63
CA LYS A 493 -16.95 7.86 16.79
C LYS A 493 -16.59 6.49 17.36
N VAL A 494 -16.25 5.57 16.47
CA VAL A 494 -15.84 4.21 16.81
C VAL A 494 -14.42 3.98 16.29
N LEU A 495 -13.55 3.49 17.14
CA LEU A 495 -12.24 2.96 16.76
C LEU A 495 -12.28 1.44 16.86
N ILE A 496 -11.75 0.76 15.86
CA ILE A 496 -11.57 -0.69 15.86
C ILE A 496 -10.08 -0.96 15.88
N PHE A 497 -9.61 -1.63 16.93
CA PHE A 497 -8.20 -1.92 17.11
C PHE A 497 -8.03 -3.28 17.80
N THR A 498 -7.61 -4.27 17.05
CA THR A 498 -7.22 -5.55 17.62
C THR A 498 -5.92 -5.40 18.39
N THR A 499 -5.98 -5.48 19.71
CA THR A 499 -4.81 -5.40 20.57
C THR A 499 -4.04 -6.72 20.61
N GLY A 500 -2.70 -6.60 20.68
CA GLY A 500 -1.80 -7.71 20.99
C GLY A 500 -1.44 -7.74 22.47
N THR A 501 -0.41 -8.50 22.80
CA THR A 501 0.11 -8.65 24.17
C THR A 501 1.03 -7.50 24.59
N PHE A 502 1.46 -6.67 23.65
CA PHE A 502 2.26 -5.46 23.88
C PHE A 502 1.65 -4.23 23.24
N LEU A 503 1.92 -3.06 23.81
CA LEU A 503 1.44 -1.75 23.32
C LEU A 503 2.33 -0.65 23.91
N ASP A 504 2.65 0.39 23.15
CA ASP A 504 3.37 1.54 23.70
C ASP A 504 2.45 2.43 24.57
N LYS A 505 3.05 3.11 25.57
CA LYS A 505 2.32 3.95 26.54
C LYS A 505 1.59 5.13 25.88
N LYS A 506 2.13 5.69 24.80
CA LYS A 506 1.51 6.82 24.08
C LYS A 506 0.22 6.36 23.40
N THR A 507 0.27 5.21 22.74
CA THR A 507 -0.92 4.59 22.11
C THR A 507 -1.94 4.17 23.16
N GLU A 508 -1.52 3.52 24.26
CA GLU A 508 -2.40 3.21 25.39
C GLU A 508 -3.16 4.46 25.87
N LYS A 509 -2.44 5.53 26.14
CA LYS A 509 -3.02 6.81 26.59
C LYS A 509 -4.01 7.38 25.58
N LEU A 510 -3.67 7.41 24.29
CA LEU A 510 -4.56 7.91 23.22
C LEU A 510 -5.89 7.15 23.19
N LEU A 511 -5.84 5.83 23.26
CA LEU A 511 -7.04 4.98 23.25
C LEU A 511 -7.90 5.20 24.51
N ILE A 512 -7.27 5.26 25.67
CA ILE A 512 -7.97 5.53 26.95
C ILE A 512 -8.61 6.92 26.95
N ASP A 513 -7.88 7.95 26.53
CA ASP A 513 -8.40 9.32 26.45
C ASP A 513 -9.56 9.42 25.45
N PHE A 514 -9.49 8.73 24.31
CA PHE A 514 -10.57 8.65 23.35
C PHE A 514 -11.85 8.09 23.99
N VAL A 515 -11.76 6.95 24.67
CA VAL A 515 -12.91 6.34 25.34
C VAL A 515 -13.42 7.24 26.48
N LYS A 516 -12.53 7.75 27.33
CA LYS A 516 -12.88 8.65 28.45
C LYS A 516 -13.71 9.84 28.00
N ASN A 517 -13.43 10.37 26.80
CA ASN A 517 -14.10 11.53 26.22
C ASN A 517 -15.38 11.20 25.44
N GLY A 518 -15.83 9.95 25.43
CA GLY A 518 -17.10 9.55 24.80
C GLY A 518 -16.97 8.74 23.52
N GLY A 519 -15.75 8.40 23.11
CA GLY A 519 -15.49 7.51 21.99
C GLY A 519 -15.83 6.05 22.32
N VAL A 520 -15.96 5.24 21.32
CA VAL A 520 -16.22 3.79 21.42
C VAL A 520 -15.00 3.04 20.86
N LEU A 521 -14.42 2.16 21.66
CA LEU A 521 -13.32 1.30 21.25
C LEU A 521 -13.82 -0.14 21.09
N VAL A 522 -13.63 -0.75 19.93
CA VAL A 522 -13.78 -2.19 19.71
C VAL A 522 -12.39 -2.80 19.71
N THR A 523 -12.11 -3.70 20.64
CA THR A 523 -10.77 -4.26 20.88
C THR A 523 -10.81 -5.70 21.35
N GLY A 524 -9.66 -6.35 21.55
CA GLY A 524 -9.49 -7.72 21.98
C GLY A 524 -8.87 -8.59 20.87
N PRO A 525 -8.71 -9.91 21.11
CA PRO A 525 -8.94 -10.62 22.38
C PRO A 525 -7.76 -10.56 23.35
N PHE A 526 -6.60 -10.05 22.93
CA PHE A 526 -5.43 -9.96 23.79
C PHE A 526 -5.48 -8.70 24.65
N ILE A 527 -4.96 -8.80 25.86
CA ILE A 527 -4.80 -7.66 26.77
C ILE A 527 -3.32 -7.30 26.80
N PRO A 528 -2.93 -6.07 26.44
CA PRO A 528 -1.54 -5.65 26.52
C PRO A 528 -1.02 -5.72 27.96
N GLU A 529 0.16 -6.31 28.13
CA GLU A 529 0.78 -6.49 29.45
C GLU A 529 2.08 -5.69 29.60
N PHE A 530 2.77 -5.39 28.50
CA PHE A 530 4.05 -4.70 28.51
C PHE A 530 4.23 -3.82 27.27
N THR A 531 5.16 -2.87 27.34
CA THR A 531 5.60 -2.08 26.19
C THR A 531 6.72 -2.82 25.43
N PRO A 532 7.02 -2.44 24.17
CA PRO A 532 8.18 -2.99 23.48
C PRO A 532 9.49 -2.87 24.27
N GLU A 533 9.62 -1.86 25.13
CA GLU A 533 10.76 -1.62 26.03
C GLU A 533 10.72 -2.51 27.29
N GLY A 534 9.74 -3.37 27.45
CA GLY A 534 9.59 -4.28 28.57
C GLY A 534 8.93 -3.68 29.83
N GLU A 535 8.40 -2.44 29.74
CA GLU A 535 7.71 -1.81 30.86
C GLU A 535 6.26 -2.32 30.97
N LYS A 536 5.76 -2.46 32.20
CA LYS A 536 4.38 -2.93 32.40
C LYS A 536 3.32 -1.94 31.89
N ILE A 537 2.32 -2.46 31.20
CA ILE A 537 1.08 -1.80 30.83
C ILE A 537 0.04 -2.09 31.92
N VAL A 538 -0.55 -1.05 32.48
CA VAL A 538 -1.41 -1.19 33.66
C VAL A 538 -2.79 -0.58 33.45
N GLN A 539 -2.91 0.53 32.74
CA GLN A 539 -4.16 1.30 32.71
C GLN A 539 -5.26 0.56 31.95
N ILE A 540 -5.00 0.16 30.71
CA ILE A 540 -6.01 -0.57 29.90
C ILE A 540 -6.37 -1.91 30.55
N LYS A 541 -5.39 -2.61 31.14
CA LYS A 541 -5.61 -3.87 31.86
C LYS A 541 -6.57 -3.68 33.05
N ASN A 542 -6.38 -2.61 33.83
CA ASN A 542 -7.25 -2.29 34.97
C ASN A 542 -8.65 -1.86 34.53
N ILE A 543 -8.77 -1.12 33.43
CA ILE A 543 -10.06 -0.70 32.89
C ILE A 543 -10.85 -1.92 32.40
N LEU A 544 -10.20 -2.81 31.67
CA LEU A 544 -10.83 -4.02 31.15
C LEU A 544 -11.23 -4.95 32.28
N ASN A 545 -10.39 -5.12 33.29
CA ASN A 545 -10.59 -5.99 34.46
C ASN A 545 -11.12 -7.39 34.12
N ILE A 546 -10.65 -7.94 33.00
CA ILE A 546 -11.05 -9.26 32.51
C ILE A 546 -10.03 -10.28 32.97
N LYS A 547 -10.52 -11.43 33.46
CA LYS A 547 -9.71 -12.60 33.81
C LYS A 547 -10.16 -13.78 32.97
N PHE A 548 -9.29 -14.24 32.10
CA PHE A 548 -9.57 -15.44 31.32
C PHE A 548 -9.42 -16.70 32.15
N SER A 549 -10.35 -17.62 31.96
CA SER A 549 -10.33 -18.96 32.62
C SER A 549 -9.63 -20.00 31.74
N SER A 550 -9.79 -19.88 30.42
CA SER A 550 -9.17 -20.78 29.45
C SER A 550 -9.17 -20.17 28.04
N LYS A 551 -8.49 -20.80 27.11
CA LYS A 551 -8.40 -20.44 25.70
C LYS A 551 -8.67 -21.66 24.83
N ILE A 552 -9.38 -21.47 23.74
CA ILE A 552 -9.53 -22.44 22.66
C ILE A 552 -9.04 -21.85 21.34
N ASP A 553 -8.45 -22.66 20.48
CA ASP A 553 -7.85 -22.16 19.25
C ASP A 553 -8.90 -21.60 18.27
N LYS A 554 -10.06 -22.21 18.20
CA LYS A 554 -11.15 -21.79 17.33
C LYS A 554 -12.52 -22.12 17.93
N LEU A 555 -13.42 -21.14 17.95
CA LEU A 555 -14.84 -21.32 18.16
C LEU A 555 -15.55 -21.18 16.82
N GLU A 556 -16.11 -22.25 16.30
CA GLU A 556 -16.75 -22.26 14.99
C GLU A 556 -18.15 -22.85 15.06
N THR A 557 -19.06 -22.23 14.34
CA THR A 557 -20.39 -22.72 14.03
C THR A 557 -20.68 -22.47 12.54
N ASP A 558 -21.79 -22.97 12.04
CA ASP A 558 -22.29 -22.68 10.68
C ASP A 558 -22.43 -21.18 10.35
N LYS A 559 -22.42 -20.30 11.37
CA LYS A 559 -22.67 -18.86 11.23
C LYS A 559 -21.50 -17.97 11.64
N ILE A 560 -20.63 -18.39 12.55
CA ILE A 560 -19.56 -17.56 13.09
C ILE A 560 -18.28 -18.37 13.26
N SER A 561 -17.16 -17.72 13.00
CA SER A 561 -15.83 -18.28 13.24
C SER A 561 -14.98 -17.26 14.00
N LEU A 562 -14.50 -17.65 15.16
CA LEU A 562 -13.63 -16.85 16.03
C LEU A 562 -12.37 -17.64 16.33
N ASN A 563 -11.23 -17.11 15.92
CA ASN A 563 -9.93 -17.72 16.21
C ASN A 563 -9.36 -17.16 17.52
N GLN A 564 -8.52 -17.94 18.20
CA GLN A 564 -7.91 -17.55 19.48
C GLN A 564 -8.98 -17.08 20.48
N PHE A 565 -10.00 -17.90 20.71
CA PHE A 565 -11.14 -17.54 21.55
C PHE A 565 -10.83 -17.76 23.04
N PHE A 566 -11.11 -16.73 23.85
CA PHE A 566 -10.88 -16.74 25.31
C PHE A 566 -12.20 -16.87 26.06
N LEU A 567 -12.24 -17.79 27.01
CA LEU A 567 -13.34 -17.95 27.96
C LEU A 567 -13.09 -17.11 29.22
N ASP A 568 -14.12 -16.44 29.72
CA ASP A 568 -14.08 -15.69 30.96
C ASP A 568 -15.39 -15.87 31.75
N ASN A 569 -15.42 -15.38 32.98
CA ASN A 569 -16.57 -15.46 33.88
C ASN A 569 -17.43 -14.18 33.88
N TYR A 570 -17.28 -13.29 32.90
CA TYR A 570 -17.98 -12.02 32.83
C TYR A 570 -19.41 -12.19 32.30
N ASN A 571 -20.41 -11.64 32.99
CA ASN A 571 -21.83 -11.94 32.78
C ASN A 571 -22.64 -10.93 31.97
N GLU A 572 -22.11 -9.76 31.63
CA GLU A 572 -22.83 -8.83 30.73
C GLU A 572 -22.67 -9.23 29.26
N ASN A 573 -23.66 -9.94 28.74
CA ASN A 573 -23.62 -10.59 27.43
C ASN A 573 -24.47 -9.83 26.41
N PHE A 574 -23.82 -9.25 25.43
CA PHE A 574 -24.50 -8.63 24.28
C PHE A 574 -24.69 -9.59 23.11
N PHE A 575 -23.71 -10.45 22.85
CA PHE A 575 -23.74 -11.40 21.74
C PHE A 575 -23.28 -12.77 22.21
N LYS A 576 -24.05 -13.79 21.87
CA LYS A 576 -23.75 -15.19 22.28
C LYS A 576 -23.72 -16.09 21.04
N VAL A 577 -22.85 -17.08 21.07
CA VAL A 577 -22.85 -18.22 20.16
C VAL A 577 -23.21 -19.45 20.99
N GLY A 578 -24.43 -19.96 20.84
CA GLY A 578 -25.00 -20.89 21.79
C GLY A 578 -25.08 -20.22 23.18
N ASN A 579 -24.47 -20.84 24.17
CA ASN A 579 -24.38 -20.29 25.53
C ASN A 579 -23.11 -19.47 25.80
N LEU A 580 -22.18 -19.38 24.83
CA LEU A 580 -20.90 -18.72 24.99
C LEU A 580 -20.98 -17.23 24.59
N PRO A 581 -20.72 -16.30 25.50
CA PRO A 581 -20.64 -14.89 25.19
C PRO A 581 -19.36 -14.62 24.39
N VAL A 582 -19.46 -13.83 23.29
CA VAL A 582 -18.34 -13.50 22.42
C VAL A 582 -17.87 -12.05 22.51
N LEU A 583 -18.62 -11.24 23.26
CA LEU A 583 -18.40 -9.80 23.38
C LEU A 583 -18.76 -9.30 24.78
N ASN A 584 -17.84 -8.55 25.41
CA ASN A 584 -18.09 -7.84 26.66
C ASN A 584 -18.25 -6.34 26.39
N ILE A 585 -19.08 -5.67 27.18
CA ILE A 585 -19.25 -4.21 27.10
C ILE A 585 -18.79 -3.60 28.43
N ILE A 586 -17.79 -2.73 28.35
CA ILE A 586 -17.19 -2.06 29.51
C ILE A 586 -17.41 -0.55 29.35
N ARG A 587 -18.00 0.08 30.35
CA ARG A 587 -18.19 1.55 30.39
C ARG A 587 -17.01 2.20 31.06
N TYR A 588 -16.44 3.25 30.43
CA TYR A 588 -15.34 3.99 31.01
C TYR A 588 -15.46 5.49 30.63
N GLY A 589 -15.47 6.36 31.64
CA GLY A 589 -15.69 7.78 31.44
C GLY A 589 -17.05 8.03 30.77
N LYS A 590 -17.06 8.77 29.66
CA LYS A 590 -18.26 9.04 28.85
C LYS A 590 -18.46 8.02 27.72
N GLY A 591 -17.49 7.15 27.47
CA GLY A 591 -17.50 6.18 26.39
C GLY A 591 -17.64 4.74 26.84
N LYS A 592 -17.29 3.83 25.96
CA LYS A 592 -17.36 2.39 26.20
C LYS A 592 -16.37 1.60 25.37
N ILE A 593 -16.06 0.40 25.83
CA ILE A 593 -15.21 -0.58 25.16
C ILE A 593 -16.05 -1.81 24.86
N TYR A 594 -16.05 -2.23 23.59
CA TYR A 594 -16.51 -3.54 23.16
C TYR A 594 -15.30 -4.45 23.09
N PHE A 595 -15.22 -5.42 24.02
CA PHE A 595 -14.11 -6.34 24.07
C PHE A 595 -14.50 -7.68 23.44
N LEU A 596 -13.95 -7.94 22.24
CA LEU A 596 -14.10 -9.19 21.51
C LEU A 596 -13.26 -10.29 22.16
N ARG A 597 -13.85 -11.46 22.39
CA ARG A 597 -13.17 -12.61 23.00
C ARG A 597 -12.39 -13.46 22.01
N GLY A 598 -12.45 -13.17 20.74
CA GLY A 598 -11.72 -13.87 19.67
C GLY A 598 -11.50 -12.99 18.47
N LEU A 599 -10.61 -13.44 17.60
CA LEU A 599 -10.30 -12.80 16.31
C LEU A 599 -11.39 -13.16 15.29
N ILE A 600 -11.91 -12.16 14.60
CA ILE A 600 -13.03 -12.30 13.66
C ILE A 600 -12.62 -12.20 12.19
N GLY A 601 -11.44 -11.65 11.90
CA GLY A 601 -10.95 -11.38 10.54
C GLY A 601 -10.04 -12.46 9.95
N GLN A 602 -9.97 -13.65 10.55
CA GLN A 602 -9.01 -14.69 10.17
C GLN A 602 -9.45 -15.58 9.00
N SER A 603 -10.69 -15.45 8.55
CA SER A 603 -11.25 -16.27 7.46
C SER A 603 -10.64 -15.90 6.11
N GLU A 604 -10.71 -16.82 5.15
CA GLU A 604 -10.36 -16.49 3.76
C GLU A 604 -11.43 -15.58 3.13
N PRO A 605 -11.07 -14.73 2.17
CA PRO A 605 -11.96 -13.68 1.67
C PRO A 605 -13.34 -14.15 1.17
N LEU A 606 -13.42 -15.32 0.56
CA LEU A 606 -14.67 -15.88 0.05
C LEU A 606 -15.40 -16.77 1.07
N ASP A 607 -14.76 -17.08 2.21
CA ASP A 607 -15.29 -17.96 3.25
C ASP A 607 -15.69 -17.21 4.53
N GLU A 608 -15.86 -15.89 4.44
CA GLU A 608 -16.28 -15.09 5.61
C GLU A 608 -17.62 -15.55 6.16
N PRO A 609 -17.70 -15.91 7.43
CA PRO A 609 -18.96 -16.26 8.06
C PRO A 609 -19.91 -15.07 8.13
N GLU A 610 -21.17 -15.25 7.75
CA GLU A 610 -22.20 -14.21 7.79
C GLU A 610 -22.35 -13.62 9.20
N GLY A 611 -22.18 -14.45 10.24
CA GLY A 611 -22.25 -14.02 11.63
C GLY A 611 -21.13 -13.06 12.02
N ASN A 612 -19.91 -13.16 11.44
CA ASN A 612 -18.83 -12.21 11.70
C ASN A 612 -19.19 -10.83 11.11
N ILE A 613 -19.75 -10.81 9.89
CA ILE A 613 -20.24 -9.58 9.24
C ILE A 613 -21.37 -8.96 10.09
N ASN A 614 -22.33 -9.78 10.52
CA ASN A 614 -23.45 -9.35 11.34
C ASN A 614 -23.00 -8.84 12.73
N LEU A 615 -21.98 -9.43 13.33
CA LEU A 615 -21.45 -8.99 14.63
C LEU A 615 -20.92 -7.54 14.53
N ILE A 616 -20.09 -7.25 13.53
CA ILE A 616 -19.59 -5.90 13.28
C ILE A 616 -20.77 -4.95 13.00
N HIS A 617 -21.69 -5.34 12.14
CA HIS A 617 -22.87 -4.52 11.82
C HIS A 617 -23.69 -4.17 13.07
N GLN A 618 -23.96 -5.14 13.95
CA GLN A 618 -24.73 -4.92 15.17
C GLN A 618 -24.01 -3.99 16.16
N ILE A 619 -22.68 -4.13 16.33
CA ILE A 619 -21.89 -3.21 17.16
C ILE A 619 -22.03 -1.78 16.65
N LEU A 620 -21.82 -1.55 15.35
CA LEU A 620 -21.87 -0.23 14.76
C LEU A 620 -23.28 0.37 14.78
N LYS A 621 -24.31 -0.42 14.47
CA LYS A 621 -25.70 -0.01 14.55
C LYS A 621 -26.13 0.41 15.96
N ARG A 622 -25.68 -0.31 16.99
CA ARG A 622 -25.91 0.05 18.41
C ARG A 622 -25.29 1.40 18.76
N GLU A 623 -24.22 1.79 18.08
CA GLU A 623 -23.59 3.09 18.22
C GLU A 623 -24.19 4.16 17.27
N ASN A 624 -25.35 3.89 16.66
CA ASN A 624 -26.02 4.76 15.69
C ASN A 624 -25.13 5.10 14.47
N ILE A 625 -24.29 4.15 14.06
CA ILE A 625 -23.56 4.19 12.78
C ILE A 625 -24.25 3.19 11.86
N ASN A 626 -24.98 3.71 10.88
CA ASN A 626 -25.64 2.92 9.86
C ASN A 626 -24.87 3.06 8.55
N PRO A 627 -24.82 2.02 7.69
CA PRO A 627 -24.20 2.13 6.38
C PRO A 627 -24.86 3.22 5.54
N PHE A 628 -24.10 3.83 4.64
CA PHE A 628 -24.60 4.88 3.76
C PHE A 628 -25.73 4.36 2.85
N ILE A 629 -25.58 3.13 2.38
CA ILE A 629 -26.58 2.39 1.61
C ILE A 629 -26.74 0.98 2.14
N GLU A 630 -27.94 0.42 1.99
CA GLU A 630 -28.23 -1.02 2.13
C GLU A 630 -28.47 -1.57 0.72
N VAL A 631 -27.75 -2.60 0.33
CA VAL A 631 -27.89 -3.28 -0.96
C VAL A 631 -28.63 -4.59 -0.76
N LYS A 632 -29.76 -4.74 -1.45
CA LYS A 632 -30.51 -6.00 -1.49
C LYS A 632 -30.42 -6.58 -2.89
N LEU A 633 -29.75 -7.73 -3.02
CA LEU A 633 -29.70 -8.47 -4.27
C LEU A 633 -31.04 -9.13 -4.55
N LYS A 634 -31.45 -9.16 -5.83
CA LYS A 634 -32.46 -10.14 -6.23
C LYS A 634 -31.87 -11.53 -6.12
N PRO A 635 -32.65 -12.56 -5.69
CA PRO A 635 -32.15 -13.92 -5.55
C PRO A 635 -31.52 -14.36 -6.86
N ILE A 636 -30.30 -14.88 -6.75
CA ILE A 636 -29.55 -15.42 -7.88
C ILE A 636 -29.48 -16.94 -7.68
N GLU A 637 -30.15 -17.63 -8.58
CA GLU A 637 -30.15 -19.10 -8.64
C GLU A 637 -29.24 -19.54 -9.77
N TYR A 638 -28.36 -20.50 -9.52
CA TYR A 638 -27.61 -21.17 -10.56
C TYR A 638 -27.54 -22.68 -10.29
N THR A 639 -27.43 -23.41 -11.38
CA THR A 639 -27.40 -24.86 -11.36
C THR A 639 -26.00 -25.34 -11.67
N LEU A 640 -25.43 -26.14 -10.79
CA LEU A 640 -24.14 -26.81 -11.00
C LEU A 640 -24.39 -28.31 -11.29
N GLY A 641 -23.66 -28.82 -12.28
CA GLY A 641 -23.56 -30.26 -12.48
C GLY A 641 -22.65 -30.87 -11.39
N THR A 642 -23.18 -31.85 -10.68
CA THR A 642 -22.43 -32.59 -9.66
C THR A 642 -22.44 -34.09 -10.04
N GLU A 643 -21.61 -34.88 -9.36
CA GLU A 643 -21.63 -36.37 -9.53
C GLU A 643 -23.01 -36.96 -9.18
N LYS A 644 -23.85 -36.28 -8.42
CA LYS A 644 -25.21 -36.68 -8.04
C LYS A 644 -26.30 -36.11 -8.94
N GLY A 645 -25.93 -35.26 -9.93
CA GLY A 645 -26.88 -34.59 -10.82
C GLY A 645 -26.75 -33.08 -10.84
N LEU A 646 -27.86 -32.38 -11.07
CA LEU A 646 -27.90 -30.91 -11.07
C LEU A 646 -28.35 -30.39 -9.71
N GLU A 647 -27.49 -29.63 -9.05
CA GLU A 647 -27.79 -28.98 -7.77
C GLU A 647 -27.99 -27.49 -7.95
N LYS A 648 -29.00 -26.95 -7.28
CA LYS A 648 -29.30 -25.52 -7.28
C LYS A 648 -28.59 -24.83 -6.13
N TYR A 649 -27.84 -23.78 -6.45
CA TYR A 649 -27.15 -22.96 -5.49
C TYR A 649 -27.69 -21.53 -5.52
N TYR A 650 -27.72 -20.89 -4.37
CA TYR A 650 -28.10 -19.49 -4.24
C TYR A 650 -26.90 -18.67 -3.79
N GLU A 651 -26.59 -17.59 -4.52
CA GLU A 651 -25.58 -16.66 -4.09
C GLU A 651 -26.06 -15.93 -2.83
N LYS A 652 -25.38 -16.15 -1.73
CA LYS A 652 -25.74 -15.57 -0.42
C LYS A 652 -24.97 -14.29 -0.10
N ARG A 653 -23.88 -14.00 -0.81
CA ARG A 653 -23.00 -12.87 -0.51
C ARG A 653 -23.27 -11.69 -1.40
N ASN A 654 -23.27 -10.50 -0.77
CA ASN A 654 -23.32 -9.25 -1.49
C ASN A 654 -21.89 -8.81 -1.84
N LEU A 655 -21.51 -8.93 -3.12
CA LEU A 655 -20.27 -8.41 -3.68
C LEU A 655 -20.47 -7.10 -4.47
N ILE A 656 -21.56 -6.38 -4.22
CA ILE A 656 -21.70 -4.98 -4.62
C ILE A 656 -21.12 -4.13 -3.51
N ILE A 657 -19.91 -3.70 -3.69
CA ILE A 657 -19.19 -2.86 -2.71
C ILE A 657 -19.34 -1.39 -3.13
N HIS A 658 -19.49 -0.52 -2.16
CA HIS A 658 -19.61 0.90 -2.45
C HIS A 658 -18.51 1.73 -1.79
N SER A 659 -18.23 2.86 -2.40
CA SER A 659 -17.49 3.96 -1.78
C SER A 659 -18.15 5.28 -2.17
N THR A 660 -17.97 6.30 -1.36
CA THR A 660 -18.50 7.63 -1.61
C THR A 660 -17.40 8.67 -1.59
N LEU A 661 -17.41 9.53 -2.62
CA LEU A 661 -16.56 10.73 -2.65
C LEU A 661 -17.42 11.97 -2.48
N THR A 662 -16.85 13.04 -1.96
CA THR A 662 -17.51 14.35 -1.87
C THR A 662 -16.52 15.47 -2.16
N ASP A 663 -17.00 16.51 -2.86
CA ASP A 663 -16.32 17.79 -3.04
C ASP A 663 -16.77 18.84 -2.02
N GLY A 664 -17.60 18.44 -1.04
CA GLY A 664 -18.22 19.32 -0.05
C GLY A 664 -19.59 19.86 -0.45
N LYS A 665 -19.98 19.76 -1.74
CA LYS A 665 -21.31 20.17 -2.27
C LYS A 665 -22.09 18.96 -2.76
N ASN A 666 -21.43 18.08 -3.50
CA ASN A 666 -22.02 16.89 -4.12
C ASN A 666 -21.49 15.64 -3.43
N ILE A 667 -22.28 14.57 -3.48
CA ILE A 667 -21.84 13.23 -3.10
C ILE A 667 -21.87 12.37 -4.36
N TYR A 668 -20.77 11.66 -4.61
CA TYR A 668 -20.62 10.72 -5.70
C TYR A 668 -20.55 9.31 -5.12
N LEU A 669 -21.56 8.49 -5.37
CA LEU A 669 -21.64 7.11 -4.94
C LEU A 669 -21.12 6.21 -6.06
N PHE A 670 -20.07 5.46 -5.76
CA PHE A 670 -19.49 4.45 -6.63
C PHE A 670 -19.99 3.07 -6.19
N LEU A 671 -20.63 2.35 -7.10
CA LEU A 671 -21.12 1.00 -6.89
C LEU A 671 -20.31 0.02 -7.74
N HIS A 672 -19.47 -0.79 -7.09
CA HIS A 672 -18.59 -1.74 -7.74
C HIS A 672 -19.23 -3.12 -7.76
N ASN A 673 -19.52 -3.63 -8.95
CA ASN A 673 -19.94 -5.02 -9.12
C ASN A 673 -18.72 -5.95 -9.24
N LEU A 674 -18.42 -6.67 -8.17
CA LEU A 674 -17.32 -7.63 -8.13
C LEU A 674 -17.73 -9.06 -8.52
N PHE A 675 -18.99 -9.28 -8.87
CA PHE A 675 -19.45 -10.53 -9.49
C PHE A 675 -18.94 -10.67 -10.93
N ASN A 676 -18.90 -11.90 -11.41
CA ASN A 676 -18.57 -12.20 -12.80
C ASN A 676 -19.83 -12.18 -13.72
N ARG A 677 -20.84 -11.42 -13.35
CA ARG A 677 -22.12 -11.27 -14.08
C ARG A 677 -22.80 -9.95 -13.71
N SER A 678 -23.73 -9.50 -14.54
CA SER A 678 -24.63 -8.38 -14.24
C SER A 678 -25.57 -8.74 -13.09
N ILE A 679 -25.86 -7.78 -12.23
CA ILE A 679 -26.64 -7.98 -11.00
C ILE A 679 -27.77 -6.96 -10.93
N ASP A 680 -28.99 -7.49 -10.75
CA ASP A 680 -30.14 -6.70 -10.33
C ASP A 680 -30.15 -6.51 -8.82
N CYS A 681 -30.22 -5.26 -8.37
CA CYS A 681 -30.27 -4.93 -6.96
C CYS A 681 -31.19 -3.76 -6.64
N GLU A 682 -31.71 -3.76 -5.42
CA GLU A 682 -32.37 -2.61 -4.80
C GLU A 682 -31.35 -1.93 -3.87
N ILE A 683 -31.15 -0.64 -4.07
CA ILE A 683 -30.34 0.21 -3.19
C ILE A 683 -31.26 1.05 -2.34
N LYS A 684 -31.14 0.95 -1.02
CA LYS A 684 -31.85 1.79 -0.06
C LYS A 684 -30.87 2.76 0.60
N PHE A 685 -31.16 4.05 0.53
CA PHE A 685 -30.32 5.11 1.10
C PHE A 685 -30.68 5.39 2.55
N ARG A 686 -29.67 5.63 3.39
CA ARG A 686 -29.82 6.14 4.76
C ARG A 686 -30.48 7.53 4.73
N ASP A 687 -29.97 8.41 3.89
CA ASP A 687 -30.39 9.80 3.78
C ASP A 687 -31.44 10.00 2.65
N LYS A 688 -32.13 11.13 2.63
CA LYS A 688 -33.01 11.51 1.55
C LYS A 688 -32.27 12.36 0.53
N PHE A 689 -32.39 12.05 -0.73
CA PHE A 689 -31.89 12.85 -1.85
C PHE A 689 -33.07 13.36 -2.70
N LYS A 690 -32.92 14.58 -3.20
CA LYS A 690 -33.93 15.19 -4.08
C LYS A 690 -33.82 14.61 -5.47
N LYS A 691 -32.60 14.32 -5.91
CA LYS A 691 -32.30 13.87 -7.26
C LYS A 691 -31.13 12.92 -7.25
N ILE A 692 -31.18 11.85 -8.05
CA ILE A 692 -30.07 10.94 -8.31
C ILE A 692 -29.81 10.91 -9.80
N ILE A 693 -28.58 11.12 -10.22
CA ILE A 693 -28.19 11.17 -11.62
C ILE A 693 -27.12 10.10 -11.86
N ASN A 694 -27.27 9.32 -12.93
CA ASN A 694 -26.18 8.53 -13.47
C ASN A 694 -25.09 9.50 -13.93
N PHE A 695 -23.93 9.48 -13.28
CA PHE A 695 -22.90 10.48 -13.52
C PHE A 695 -22.25 10.36 -14.90
N GLU A 696 -22.26 9.15 -15.47
CA GLU A 696 -21.70 8.89 -16.79
C GLU A 696 -22.65 9.34 -17.92
N THR A 697 -23.93 9.00 -17.85
CA THR A 697 -24.91 9.31 -18.91
C THR A 697 -25.63 10.66 -18.73
N GLY A 698 -25.70 11.15 -17.49
CA GLY A 698 -26.48 12.34 -17.14
C GLY A 698 -27.96 12.06 -16.90
N GLU A 699 -28.41 10.81 -17.05
CA GLU A 699 -29.80 10.41 -16.88
C GLU A 699 -30.23 10.46 -15.41
N GLU A 700 -31.46 10.92 -15.17
CA GLU A 700 -32.04 10.93 -13.83
C GLU A 700 -32.65 9.57 -13.51
N ILE A 701 -32.32 9.07 -12.32
CA ILE A 701 -32.79 7.78 -11.78
C ILE A 701 -33.97 8.04 -10.85
N ARG A 702 -35.09 7.37 -11.11
CA ARG A 702 -36.30 7.48 -10.30
C ARG A 702 -36.09 6.95 -8.89
N ILE A 703 -36.45 7.77 -7.91
CA ILE A 703 -36.32 7.45 -6.47
C ILE A 703 -37.74 7.16 -5.92
N GLU A 704 -37.91 6.02 -5.26
CA GLU A 704 -39.15 5.66 -4.58
C GLU A 704 -38.87 5.32 -3.12
N ASN A 705 -39.39 6.08 -2.16
CA ASN A 705 -39.24 5.82 -0.73
C ASN A 705 -37.73 5.60 -0.28
N LYS A 706 -36.83 6.45 -0.76
CA LYS A 706 -35.36 6.34 -0.58
C LYS A 706 -34.76 5.10 -1.24
N LYS A 707 -35.39 4.50 -2.21
CA LYS A 707 -34.93 3.31 -2.90
C LYS A 707 -34.78 3.55 -4.39
N ILE A 708 -33.84 2.86 -5.00
CA ILE A 708 -33.68 2.74 -6.46
C ILE A 708 -33.47 1.28 -6.83
N ASN A 709 -33.92 0.89 -8.01
CA ASN A 709 -33.61 -0.42 -8.60
C ASN A 709 -32.60 -0.23 -9.72
N LEU A 710 -31.57 -1.04 -9.73
CA LEU A 710 -30.49 -0.96 -10.70
C LEU A 710 -30.14 -2.34 -11.23
N ASN A 711 -29.70 -2.36 -12.48
CA ASN A 711 -28.91 -3.43 -13.04
C ASN A 711 -27.46 -2.90 -13.14
N ILE A 712 -26.50 -3.60 -12.56
CA ILE A 712 -25.08 -3.21 -12.60
C ILE A 712 -24.32 -4.29 -13.35
N ASP A 713 -23.67 -3.89 -14.44
CA ASP A 713 -22.96 -4.79 -15.33
C ASP A 713 -21.80 -5.53 -14.63
N CYS A 714 -21.44 -6.67 -15.19
CA CYS A 714 -20.32 -7.49 -14.76
C CYS A 714 -19.01 -6.68 -14.71
N LYS A 715 -18.29 -6.79 -13.58
CA LYS A 715 -17.00 -6.11 -13.41
C LYS A 715 -17.03 -4.64 -13.85
N SER A 716 -18.06 -3.94 -13.41
CA SER A 716 -18.25 -2.52 -13.71
C SER A 716 -18.39 -1.68 -12.45
N CYS A 717 -18.24 -0.38 -12.62
CA CYS A 717 -18.45 0.61 -11.58
C CYS A 717 -19.48 1.63 -12.06
N LEU A 718 -20.67 1.64 -11.45
CA LEU A 718 -21.69 2.65 -11.69
C LEU A 718 -21.47 3.83 -10.74
N ILE A 719 -21.48 5.04 -11.28
CA ILE A 719 -21.32 6.26 -10.48
C ILE A 719 -22.63 7.05 -10.46
N LEU A 720 -23.11 7.35 -9.27
CA LEU A 720 -24.32 8.15 -9.05
C LEU A 720 -23.96 9.47 -8.39
N LYS A 721 -24.37 10.59 -8.99
CA LYS A 721 -24.32 11.91 -8.35
C LYS A 721 -25.60 12.09 -7.55
N LEU A 722 -25.47 12.35 -6.25
CA LEU A 722 -26.55 12.49 -5.29
C LEU A 722 -26.71 13.98 -4.93
N LEU A 723 -27.93 14.53 -5.12
CA LEU A 723 -28.26 15.96 -4.95
C LEU A 723 -29.35 16.18 -3.91
#